data_3447818010cbe25520f1567f9b8882e6
#
_entry.id   3447818010cbe25520f1567f9b8882e6
#
_cell.length_a   1.000
_cell.length_b   1.000
_cell.length_c   1.000
_cell.angle_alpha   90.00
_cell.angle_beta   90.00
_cell.angle_gamma   90.00
#
_symmetry.space_group_name_H-M   'P 1'
#
loop_
_entity.id
_entity.type
_entity.pdbx_description
1 polymer ?
#
loop_
_entity_poly.entity_id
_entity_poly.type
_entity_poly.pdbx_seq_one_letter_code
_entity_poly.pdbx_strand_id
1 'polypeptide(L)'
;MSSCALAAVLWTGCGSGEQKPQVSATDDFAVMTEALDKGAGAPDSLGFVWQTEQFADIKIIRYQVPGWEKLTPNQQALVYCLNQAGLSGRDIMWDQNNRYNLRIRALLEGIYQEFKGDKSTHGWHRFETYLKRVWFSNGIHHHYSSVKIQPEFTRAYFDFLLKETGLTASEELMSVIFDPKVEPKKVEQDASKGLVESSSINFYAPDVTTEEAIAYYESIADSSRTPVEIGLNSRLVKNAAGAIEEQPYRVGGLYGSALEKVVYWLGEAIQYAENPKQATALQNLIDYYRTGDLALWQLYNINWVKDTEGVVDYINGFVEVYNDPLGYTGSYESIVQIKDFDASARMEKLMANAQWFEDGMPILPQHRKKKVVGITYNVVNVAGEAGDASPSTPIGVNLPNSNWIRVVHGSKSVSLGNIVEAYDKAGGSGLLEEFANDAEEVRLAEAHGDLAGKLHTALHEVIGHASGMLEPGVAETKATLKEYSSTIEEGRADLVALYYMMDPKLVELGLMGSLDVGRAEYDSYIRNGMMLQLRRLEMGADIEEAHMRNRAWVSQWCFEKGQAAGVIVREVRDGKTYLDVRDYEALRGLFGQLLQEVQRIKSQGDYAAAKALVDGYGVKVDPKLHQEVLDRSAKLGIAPYGGFINPWMEATRDASGKITGVTLNYPDDFAGQMLRYSQDYHFLPNEN
;
A
#
# COMPACT_ATOMS: atom_id res chain seq x y z
N MET A 1 -13.93 8.01 0.32
CA MET A 1 -12.98 9.14 0.31
C MET A 1 -12.22 9.06 1.61
N SER A 2 -11.06 8.42 1.63
CA SER A 2 -10.19 8.40 2.81
C SER A 2 -9.08 9.40 2.56
N SER A 3 -9.20 10.57 3.16
CA SER A 3 -8.12 11.56 3.18
C SER A 3 -7.16 11.20 4.30
N CYS A 4 -5.98 10.71 3.97
CA CYS A 4 -4.85 10.68 4.89
C CYS A 4 -4.31 12.11 5.00
N ALA A 5 -4.61 12.80 6.09
CA ALA A 5 -3.97 14.06 6.41
C ALA A 5 -2.66 13.80 7.16
N LEU A 6 -1.53 14.16 6.55
CA LEU A 6 -0.24 14.26 7.23
C LEU A 6 -0.10 15.65 7.86
N ALA A 7 0.27 15.69 9.12
CA ALA A 7 0.71 16.91 9.78
C ALA A 7 2.23 17.07 9.60
N ALA A 8 2.64 18.17 9.03
CA ALA A 8 4.04 18.60 8.95
C ALA A 8 4.43 19.31 10.27
N VAL A 9 5.58 18.91 10.83
CA VAL A 9 6.15 19.54 12.02
C VAL A 9 6.91 20.80 11.63
N LEU A 10 6.41 21.94 12.09
CA LEU A 10 7.15 23.22 12.08
C LEU A 10 7.84 23.41 13.44
N TRP A 11 9.15 23.46 13.43
CA TRP A 11 9.96 23.89 14.57
C TRP A 11 10.09 25.42 14.57
N THR A 12 9.56 26.07 15.59
CA THR A 12 9.94 27.43 15.98
C THR A 12 10.43 27.40 17.41
N GLY A 13 11.72 27.58 17.61
CA GLY A 13 12.32 27.78 18.93
C GLY A 13 13.09 29.08 18.99
N CYS A 14 12.64 30.02 19.80
CA CYS A 14 13.45 31.15 20.28
C CYS A 14 13.79 30.94 21.74
N GLY A 15 15.09 31.03 22.09
CA GLY A 15 15.54 31.08 23.50
C GLY A 15 17.06 31.07 23.66
N SER A 16 17.57 32.20 23.99
CA SER A 16 18.89 32.65 24.47
C SER A 16 19.85 31.68 25.10
N GLY A 17 21.09 31.64 24.56
CA GLY A 17 22.39 31.77 25.23
C GLY A 17 22.88 30.69 26.18
N GLU A 18 23.65 29.72 25.63
CA GLU A 18 24.91 29.24 26.22
C GLU A 18 25.64 28.44 25.16
N GLN A 19 26.89 28.79 24.84
CA GLN A 19 27.70 28.09 23.85
C GLN A 19 28.08 26.70 24.36
N LYS A 20 27.39 25.65 23.87
CA LYS A 20 27.93 24.28 23.85
C LYS A 20 28.64 24.05 22.52
N PRO A 21 29.68 23.17 22.50
CA PRO A 21 30.42 22.91 21.25
C PRO A 21 29.43 22.48 20.14
N GLN A 22 29.50 23.15 19.00
CA GLN A 22 28.77 22.85 17.80
C GLN A 22 29.16 21.45 17.27
N VAL A 23 28.41 20.42 17.66
CA VAL A 23 28.30 19.19 16.87
C VAL A 23 27.42 19.56 15.71
N SER A 24 27.90 19.40 14.46
CA SER A 24 27.14 19.80 13.28
C SER A 24 25.90 18.89 13.17
N ALA A 25 24.74 19.45 12.89
CA ALA A 25 23.50 18.69 12.69
C ALA A 25 23.60 17.63 11.57
N THR A 26 24.64 17.72 10.73
CA THR A 26 25.00 16.74 9.69
C THR A 26 25.62 15.46 10.26
N ASP A 27 26.33 15.52 11.40
CA ASP A 27 26.97 14.35 11.95
C ASP A 27 26.01 13.47 12.77
N ASP A 28 25.03 14.08 13.44
CA ASP A 28 24.00 13.34 14.18
C ASP A 28 23.02 12.59 13.25
N PHE A 29 22.69 13.18 12.11
CA PHE A 29 21.84 12.53 11.10
C PHE A 29 22.58 11.38 10.38
N ALA A 30 23.86 11.55 10.09
CA ALA A 30 24.72 10.52 9.54
C ALA A 30 24.87 9.30 10.46
N VAL A 31 25.00 9.52 11.75
CA VAL A 31 25.05 8.44 12.76
C VAL A 31 23.72 7.70 12.89
N MET A 32 22.59 8.39 12.75
CA MET A 32 21.26 7.76 12.75
C MET A 32 21.01 6.89 11.51
N THR A 33 21.41 7.33 10.31
CA THR A 33 21.22 6.55 9.08
C THR A 33 22.10 5.29 9.06
N GLU A 34 23.35 5.39 9.45
CA GLU A 34 24.25 4.22 9.57
C GLU A 34 23.77 3.19 10.61
N ALA A 35 23.12 3.64 11.68
CA ALA A 35 22.55 2.75 12.69
C ALA A 35 21.33 1.95 12.19
N LEU A 36 20.69 2.40 11.11
CA LEU A 36 19.56 1.70 10.49
C LEU A 36 19.97 0.70 9.40
N ASP A 37 21.19 0.80 8.88
CA ASP A 37 21.65 -0.10 7.83
C ASP A 37 21.85 -1.52 8.36
N LYS A 38 21.16 -2.47 7.77
CA LYS A 38 21.19 -3.89 8.13
C LYS A 38 21.25 -4.74 6.86
N GLY A 39 21.99 -5.85 6.96
CA GLY A 39 21.97 -6.90 5.96
C GLY A 39 20.66 -7.68 5.92
N ALA A 40 20.68 -8.80 5.22
CA ALA A 40 19.56 -9.71 5.10
C ALA A 40 19.07 -10.22 6.46
N GLY A 41 17.75 -10.38 6.59
CA GLY A 41 17.14 -11.03 7.73
C GLY A 41 17.44 -12.53 7.77
N ALA A 42 17.06 -13.19 8.86
CA ALA A 42 17.16 -14.63 8.96
C ALA A 42 16.21 -15.33 7.95
N PRO A 43 16.62 -16.45 7.37
CA PRO A 43 15.72 -17.27 6.55
C PRO A 43 14.60 -17.87 7.41
N ASP A 44 13.44 -18.07 6.81
CA ASP A 44 12.34 -18.81 7.43
C ASP A 44 12.64 -20.33 7.49
N SER A 45 11.71 -21.13 8.02
CA SER A 45 11.83 -22.58 8.14
C SER A 45 12.00 -23.31 6.80
N LEU A 46 11.70 -22.67 5.68
CA LEU A 46 11.86 -23.20 4.31
C LEU A 46 13.11 -22.64 3.62
N GLY A 47 13.89 -21.80 4.31
CA GLY A 47 15.11 -21.19 3.79
C GLY A 47 14.88 -19.92 2.97
N PHE A 48 13.67 -19.35 2.96
CA PHE A 48 13.38 -18.12 2.24
C PHE A 48 13.71 -16.90 3.10
N VAL A 49 14.50 -15.98 2.56
CA VAL A 49 14.85 -14.71 3.20
C VAL A 49 13.86 -13.66 2.75
N TRP A 50 13.03 -13.16 3.65
CA TRP A 50 11.98 -12.18 3.37
C TRP A 50 12.53 -10.75 3.27
N GLN A 51 13.44 -10.34 4.14
CA GLN A 51 14.12 -9.05 4.06
C GLN A 51 15.56 -9.24 3.58
N THR A 52 15.93 -8.60 2.47
CA THR A 52 17.27 -8.74 1.89
C THR A 52 18.25 -7.71 2.40
N GLU A 53 17.81 -6.49 2.62
CA GLU A 53 18.63 -5.41 3.16
C GLU A 53 17.75 -4.32 3.81
N GLN A 54 18.39 -3.45 4.58
CA GLN A 54 17.82 -2.21 5.10
C GLN A 54 18.86 -1.10 4.96
N PHE A 55 18.45 0.04 4.44
CA PHE A 55 19.29 1.24 4.31
C PHE A 55 18.46 2.48 4.59
N ALA A 56 19.04 3.47 5.23
CA ALA A 56 18.32 4.66 5.67
C ALA A 56 16.99 4.29 6.38
N ASP A 57 15.87 4.82 5.93
CA ASP A 57 14.52 4.57 6.46
C ASP A 57 13.74 3.47 5.71
N ILE A 58 14.43 2.66 4.88
CA ILE A 58 13.82 1.70 3.94
C ILE A 58 14.35 0.28 4.18
N LYS A 59 13.46 -0.70 4.19
CA LYS A 59 13.77 -2.13 4.09
C LYS A 59 13.31 -2.69 2.75
N ILE A 60 14.15 -3.54 2.18
CA ILE A 60 13.88 -4.25 0.93
C ILE A 60 13.42 -5.66 1.25
N ILE A 61 12.25 -5.99 0.74
CA ILE A 61 11.49 -7.19 1.06
C ILE A 61 11.31 -8.00 -0.22
N ARG A 62 11.15 -9.32 -0.08
CA ARG A 62 10.71 -10.20 -1.16
C ARG A 62 9.36 -10.78 -0.82
N TYR A 63 8.65 -11.22 -1.83
CA TYR A 63 7.41 -11.97 -1.67
C TYR A 63 7.42 -13.23 -2.54
N GLN A 64 6.68 -14.25 -2.11
CA GLN A 64 6.42 -15.45 -2.89
C GLN A 64 5.08 -15.32 -3.62
N VAL A 65 4.85 -16.17 -4.62
CA VAL A 65 3.60 -16.24 -5.38
C VAL A 65 2.94 -17.60 -5.12
N PRO A 66 2.25 -17.78 -3.98
CA PRO A 66 1.58 -19.04 -3.67
C PRO A 66 0.54 -19.39 -4.72
N GLY A 67 0.51 -20.65 -5.14
CA GLY A 67 -0.41 -21.13 -6.17
C GLY A 67 0.12 -21.02 -7.61
N TRP A 68 1.34 -20.51 -7.82
CA TRP A 68 1.96 -20.47 -9.14
C TRP A 68 2.01 -21.86 -9.82
N GLU A 69 2.30 -22.89 -9.05
CA GLU A 69 2.36 -24.29 -9.49
C GLU A 69 0.99 -24.89 -9.85
N LYS A 70 -0.10 -24.24 -9.45
CA LYS A 70 -1.49 -24.64 -9.78
C LYS A 70 -1.94 -24.05 -11.13
N LEU A 71 -1.19 -23.08 -11.68
CA LEU A 71 -1.51 -22.45 -12.96
C LEU A 71 -1.21 -23.38 -14.13
N THR A 72 -2.08 -23.39 -15.12
CA THR A 72 -1.80 -24.02 -16.41
C THR A 72 -0.69 -23.26 -17.17
N PRO A 73 0.02 -23.90 -18.11
CA PRO A 73 1.02 -23.20 -18.93
C PRO A 73 0.49 -21.96 -19.66
N ASN A 74 -0.79 -21.96 -20.07
CA ASN A 74 -1.41 -20.78 -20.69
C ASN A 74 -1.63 -19.66 -19.70
N GLN A 75 -2.05 -19.96 -18.46
CA GLN A 75 -2.19 -18.94 -17.40
C GLN A 75 -0.82 -18.36 -17.01
N GLN A 76 0.21 -19.20 -16.89
CA GLN A 76 1.59 -18.73 -16.67
C GLN A 76 2.07 -17.81 -17.80
N ALA A 77 1.76 -18.16 -19.05
CA ALA A 77 2.08 -17.32 -20.22
C ALA A 77 1.32 -16.00 -20.20
N LEU A 78 0.05 -16.01 -19.79
CA LEU A 78 -0.75 -14.79 -19.61
C LEU A 78 -0.12 -13.86 -18.56
N VAL A 79 0.21 -14.41 -17.37
CA VAL A 79 0.88 -13.64 -16.29
C VAL A 79 2.20 -13.05 -16.80
N TYR A 80 3.00 -13.83 -17.52
CA TYR A 80 4.26 -13.37 -18.10
C TYR A 80 4.03 -12.19 -19.06
N CYS A 81 3.11 -12.31 -20.01
CA CYS A 81 2.84 -11.25 -20.99
C CYS A 81 2.33 -9.97 -20.30
N LEU A 82 1.44 -10.09 -19.32
CA LEU A 82 0.92 -8.96 -18.54
C LEU A 82 2.04 -8.28 -17.73
N ASN A 83 2.92 -9.06 -17.11
CA ASN A 83 4.08 -8.53 -16.38
C ASN A 83 5.06 -7.80 -17.32
N GLN A 84 5.32 -8.35 -18.51
CA GLN A 84 6.14 -7.68 -19.53
C GLN A 84 5.49 -6.37 -20.01
N ALA A 85 4.16 -6.34 -20.14
CA ALA A 85 3.44 -5.11 -20.46
C ALA A 85 3.63 -4.06 -19.36
N GLY A 86 3.45 -4.44 -18.09
CA GLY A 86 3.63 -3.55 -16.94
C GLY A 86 5.05 -2.97 -16.88
N LEU A 87 6.06 -3.82 -16.95
CA LEU A 87 7.47 -3.39 -16.91
C LEU A 87 7.87 -2.52 -18.10
N SER A 88 7.24 -2.71 -19.27
CA SER A 88 7.49 -1.88 -20.45
C SER A 88 7.10 -0.41 -20.26
N GLY A 89 6.10 -0.13 -19.42
CA GLY A 89 5.69 1.23 -19.06
C GLY A 89 6.37 1.81 -17.83
N ARG A 90 7.25 1.06 -17.16
CA ARG A 90 7.86 1.41 -15.86
C ARG A 90 8.50 2.82 -15.86
N ASP A 91 9.21 3.17 -16.91
CA ASP A 91 9.92 4.46 -17.01
C ASP A 91 8.97 5.66 -17.13
N ILE A 92 7.70 5.44 -17.48
CA ILE A 92 6.68 6.49 -17.49
C ILE A 92 6.54 7.10 -16.09
N MET A 93 6.47 6.26 -15.05
CA MET A 93 6.38 6.74 -13.67
C MET A 93 7.58 7.60 -13.26
N TRP A 94 8.79 7.26 -13.72
CA TRP A 94 9.97 8.04 -13.46
C TRP A 94 9.88 9.46 -14.06
N ASP A 95 9.45 9.56 -15.31
CA ASP A 95 9.27 10.85 -16.00
C ASP A 95 8.09 11.64 -15.40
N GLN A 96 6.98 10.97 -15.07
CA GLN A 96 5.86 11.59 -14.40
C GLN A 96 6.26 12.20 -13.05
N ASN A 97 7.05 11.50 -12.25
CA ASN A 97 7.49 11.98 -10.93
C ASN A 97 8.37 13.24 -11.02
N ASN A 98 9.22 13.36 -12.03
CA ASN A 98 9.97 14.57 -12.32
C ASN A 98 10.71 14.46 -13.66
N ARG A 99 10.69 15.50 -14.47
CA ARG A 99 11.33 15.60 -15.80
C ARG A 99 12.84 15.34 -15.82
N TYR A 100 13.53 15.41 -14.70
CA TYR A 100 14.97 15.15 -14.60
C TYR A 100 15.29 13.70 -14.19
N ASN A 101 14.33 12.94 -13.75
CA ASN A 101 14.56 11.64 -13.11
C ASN A 101 15.25 10.63 -14.02
N LEU A 102 14.86 10.53 -15.29
CA LEU A 102 15.49 9.57 -16.22
C LEU A 102 16.96 9.92 -16.47
N ARG A 103 17.29 11.22 -16.62
CA ARG A 103 18.68 11.68 -16.75
C ARG A 103 19.50 11.44 -15.50
N ILE A 104 18.93 11.74 -14.32
CA ILE A 104 19.60 11.53 -13.03
C ILE A 104 19.82 10.04 -12.80
N ARG A 105 18.82 9.19 -13.06
CA ARG A 105 18.97 7.74 -12.97
C ARG A 105 20.09 7.23 -13.85
N ALA A 106 20.09 7.59 -15.13
CA ALA A 106 21.14 7.17 -16.07
C ALA A 106 22.53 7.58 -15.60
N LEU A 107 22.69 8.80 -15.06
CA LEU A 107 23.94 9.29 -14.54
C LEU A 107 24.41 8.51 -13.30
N LEU A 108 23.53 8.33 -12.33
CA LEU A 108 23.85 7.61 -11.08
C LEU A 108 24.16 6.13 -11.34
N GLU A 109 23.38 5.47 -12.19
CA GLU A 109 23.63 4.08 -12.61
C GLU A 109 24.95 3.95 -13.38
N GLY A 110 25.26 4.91 -14.27
CA GLY A 110 26.54 4.95 -14.96
C GLY A 110 27.72 5.06 -13.99
N ILE A 111 27.64 5.93 -12.99
CA ILE A 111 28.66 6.03 -11.94
C ILE A 111 28.79 4.71 -11.18
N TYR A 112 27.66 4.11 -10.78
CA TYR A 112 27.64 2.86 -10.00
C TYR A 112 28.32 1.71 -10.75
N GLN A 113 28.09 1.59 -12.05
CA GLN A 113 28.65 0.54 -12.91
C GLN A 113 30.12 0.79 -13.28
N GLU A 114 30.48 2.03 -13.60
CA GLU A 114 31.80 2.37 -14.13
C GLU A 114 32.87 2.66 -13.06
N PHE A 115 32.47 3.03 -11.86
CA PHE A 115 33.43 3.31 -10.78
C PHE A 115 34.18 2.05 -10.36
N LYS A 116 35.53 2.08 -10.51
CA LYS A 116 36.43 0.95 -10.18
C LYS A 116 37.27 1.22 -8.92
N GLY A 117 37.03 2.34 -8.24
CA GLY A 117 37.72 2.68 -7.00
C GLY A 117 37.23 1.86 -5.80
N ASP A 118 37.68 2.25 -4.61
CA ASP A 118 37.34 1.56 -3.36
C ASP A 118 35.86 1.86 -2.97
N LYS A 119 35.02 0.84 -3.07
CA LYS A 119 33.60 0.88 -2.72
C LYS A 119 33.34 0.68 -1.21
N SER A 120 34.38 0.43 -0.41
CA SER A 120 34.22 0.33 1.05
C SER A 120 34.30 1.68 1.77
N THR A 121 34.54 2.76 1.05
CA THR A 121 34.66 4.11 1.61
C THR A 121 33.30 4.64 2.06
N HIS A 122 33.30 5.46 3.11
CA HIS A 122 32.09 6.14 3.60
C HIS A 122 31.42 7.02 2.52
N GLY A 123 32.21 7.71 1.68
CA GLY A 123 31.68 8.48 0.57
C GLY A 123 30.92 7.63 -0.46
N TRP A 124 31.45 6.42 -0.79
CA TRP A 124 30.77 5.48 -1.67
C TRP A 124 29.47 4.95 -1.05
N HIS A 125 29.52 4.56 0.20
CA HIS A 125 28.33 4.07 0.91
C HIS A 125 27.19 5.10 0.89
N ARG A 126 27.48 6.38 1.15
CA ARG A 126 26.47 7.46 1.04
C ARG A 126 25.95 7.68 -0.38
N PHE A 127 26.83 7.57 -1.39
CA PHE A 127 26.41 7.62 -2.80
C PHE A 127 25.48 6.44 -3.13
N GLU A 128 25.85 5.23 -2.77
CA GLU A 128 25.04 4.03 -3.00
C GLU A 128 23.67 4.12 -2.28
N THR A 129 23.64 4.58 -1.04
CA THR A 129 22.40 4.80 -0.28
C THR A 129 21.50 5.83 -0.98
N TYR A 130 22.06 6.93 -1.50
CA TYR A 130 21.31 7.90 -2.26
C TYR A 130 20.71 7.28 -3.54
N LEU A 131 21.51 6.55 -4.30
CA LEU A 131 21.05 5.85 -5.51
C LEU A 131 19.93 4.87 -5.19
N LYS A 132 20.08 4.06 -4.13
CA LYS A 132 19.05 3.11 -3.68
C LYS A 132 17.75 3.82 -3.27
N ARG A 133 17.82 4.96 -2.59
CA ARG A 133 16.65 5.78 -2.26
C ARG A 133 15.96 6.36 -3.50
N VAL A 134 16.73 6.79 -4.50
CA VAL A 134 16.23 7.26 -5.80
C VAL A 134 15.54 6.13 -6.56
N TRP A 135 16.13 4.94 -6.60
CA TRP A 135 15.49 3.76 -7.20
C TRP A 135 14.18 3.40 -6.50
N PHE A 136 14.20 3.38 -5.18
CA PHE A 136 13.02 3.03 -4.37
C PHE A 136 11.85 4.01 -4.58
N SER A 137 12.16 5.28 -4.74
CA SER A 137 11.15 6.34 -4.88
C SER A 137 10.72 6.61 -6.34
N ASN A 138 11.21 5.84 -7.32
CA ASN A 138 11.05 6.14 -8.74
C ASN A 138 11.42 7.60 -9.06
N GLY A 139 12.50 8.12 -8.45
CA GLY A 139 12.97 9.47 -8.65
C GLY A 139 13.56 10.14 -7.41
N ILE A 140 13.87 11.43 -7.55
CA ILE A 140 14.58 12.22 -6.54
C ILE A 140 13.73 12.66 -5.34
N HIS A 141 12.43 12.36 -5.32
CA HIS A 141 11.54 12.72 -4.23
C HIS A 141 11.12 11.49 -3.44
N HIS A 142 11.14 11.60 -2.12
CA HIS A 142 10.73 10.52 -1.23
C HIS A 142 9.32 10.04 -1.56
N HIS A 143 9.14 8.73 -1.73
CA HIS A 143 7.89 8.10 -2.19
C HIS A 143 6.66 8.46 -1.34
N TYR A 144 6.83 8.71 -0.04
CA TYR A 144 5.74 8.99 0.89
C TYR A 144 5.59 10.48 1.23
N SER A 145 6.68 11.16 1.65
CA SER A 145 6.61 12.57 2.07
C SER A 145 6.61 13.56 0.90
N SER A 146 6.91 13.11 -0.32
CA SER A 146 7.08 13.95 -1.51
C SER A 146 8.21 14.98 -1.44
N VAL A 147 9.00 15.01 -0.38
CA VAL A 147 10.14 15.93 -0.20
C VAL A 147 11.34 15.40 -0.97
N LYS A 148 12.14 16.32 -1.55
CA LYS A 148 13.36 15.94 -2.27
C LYS A 148 14.37 15.24 -1.36
N ILE A 149 14.85 14.07 -1.80
CA ILE A 149 15.93 13.32 -1.15
C ILE A 149 17.22 14.10 -1.31
N GLN A 150 17.85 14.50 -0.19
CA GLN A 150 19.12 15.20 -0.22
C GLN A 150 20.28 14.20 -0.24
N PRO A 151 21.30 14.39 -1.09
CA PRO A 151 22.53 13.60 -1.04
C PRO A 151 23.24 13.82 0.30
N GLU A 152 23.72 12.73 0.92
CA GLU A 152 24.52 12.78 2.15
C GLU A 152 26.02 12.81 1.85
N PHE A 153 26.41 12.95 0.59
CA PHE A 153 27.76 13.17 0.11
C PHE A 153 27.90 14.57 -0.48
N THR A 154 29.14 15.09 -0.49
CA THR A 154 29.41 16.45 -0.98
C THR A 154 29.46 16.51 -2.50
N ARG A 155 29.17 17.70 -3.07
CA ARG A 155 29.36 17.94 -4.51
C ARG A 155 30.79 17.61 -4.95
N ALA A 156 31.80 17.96 -4.17
CA ALA A 156 33.19 17.66 -4.49
C ALA A 156 33.47 16.14 -4.59
N TYR A 157 32.81 15.32 -3.76
CA TYR A 157 32.90 13.88 -3.90
C TYR A 157 32.21 13.38 -5.17
N PHE A 158 31.09 13.96 -5.54
CA PHE A 158 30.39 13.62 -6.78
C PHE A 158 31.21 14.02 -8.02
N ASP A 159 31.83 15.20 -8.01
CA ASP A 159 32.76 15.64 -9.05
C ASP A 159 33.97 14.68 -9.19
N PHE A 160 34.48 14.15 -8.06
CA PHE A 160 35.48 13.09 -8.07
C PHE A 160 34.95 11.82 -8.75
N LEU A 161 33.76 11.35 -8.42
CA LEU A 161 33.15 10.16 -9.05
C LEU A 161 32.95 10.36 -10.56
N LEU A 162 32.48 11.52 -11.00
CA LEU A 162 32.34 11.86 -12.42
C LEU A 162 33.68 11.80 -13.14
N LYS A 163 34.73 12.35 -12.55
CA LYS A 163 36.09 12.31 -13.10
C LYS A 163 36.61 10.88 -13.23
N GLU A 164 36.46 10.06 -12.18
CA GLU A 164 36.96 8.68 -12.16
C GLU A 164 36.20 7.76 -13.15
N THR A 165 34.94 8.06 -13.42
CA THR A 165 34.10 7.30 -14.37
C THR A 165 34.13 7.86 -15.80
N GLY A 166 34.67 9.06 -16.00
CA GLY A 166 34.67 9.75 -17.30
C GLY A 166 33.30 10.28 -17.71
N LEU A 167 32.34 10.29 -16.80
CA LEU A 167 30.99 10.81 -17.04
C LEU A 167 30.93 12.32 -16.78
N THR A 168 29.93 12.97 -17.34
CA THR A 168 29.72 14.43 -17.21
C THR A 168 28.28 14.73 -16.81
N ALA A 169 28.06 15.78 -16.05
CA ALA A 169 26.75 16.31 -15.73
C ALA A 169 26.68 17.81 -16.06
N SER A 170 25.53 18.29 -16.53
CA SER A 170 25.28 19.71 -16.69
C SER A 170 25.14 20.42 -15.34
N GLU A 171 25.44 21.73 -15.29
CA GLU A 171 25.23 22.53 -14.09
C GLU A 171 23.75 22.55 -13.67
N GLU A 172 22.82 22.47 -14.60
CA GLU A 172 21.40 22.31 -14.33
C GLU A 172 21.14 21.04 -13.53
N LEU A 173 21.63 19.89 -14.00
CA LEU A 173 21.45 18.60 -13.34
C LEU A 173 22.11 18.57 -11.95
N MET A 174 23.30 19.18 -11.84
CA MET A 174 23.98 19.34 -10.55
C MET A 174 23.17 20.21 -9.57
N SER A 175 22.53 21.27 -10.06
CA SER A 175 21.64 22.11 -9.26
C SER A 175 20.42 21.32 -8.79
N VAL A 176 19.81 20.53 -9.67
CA VAL A 176 18.66 19.66 -9.28
C VAL A 176 19.07 18.65 -8.22
N ILE A 177 20.25 18.06 -8.29
CA ILE A 177 20.70 17.07 -7.29
C ILE A 177 21.03 17.73 -5.95
N PHE A 178 21.77 18.85 -5.93
CA PHE A 178 22.40 19.39 -4.72
C PHE A 178 21.71 20.62 -4.11
N ASP A 179 21.00 21.45 -4.89
CA ASP A 179 20.33 22.63 -4.32
C ASP A 179 18.97 22.24 -3.72
N PRO A 180 18.77 22.31 -2.39
CA PRO A 180 17.51 21.95 -1.76
C PRO A 180 16.32 22.83 -2.17
N LYS A 181 16.56 23.96 -2.83
CA LYS A 181 15.52 24.89 -3.28
C LYS A 181 15.05 24.62 -4.72
N VAL A 182 15.81 23.84 -5.49
CA VAL A 182 15.46 23.46 -6.85
C VAL A 182 14.67 22.14 -6.82
N GLU A 183 13.49 22.10 -7.41
CA GLU A 183 12.58 20.93 -7.37
C GLU A 183 12.36 20.38 -5.93
N PRO A 184 11.95 21.21 -4.94
CA PRO A 184 12.02 20.86 -3.52
C PRO A 184 11.00 19.80 -3.08
N LYS A 185 9.88 19.69 -3.83
CA LYS A 185 8.75 18.86 -3.43
C LYS A 185 8.01 18.32 -4.65
N LYS A 186 7.73 17.02 -4.68
CA LYS A 186 7.00 16.37 -5.79
C LYS A 186 5.59 16.94 -5.94
N VAL A 187 4.83 16.99 -4.85
CA VAL A 187 3.43 17.45 -4.81
C VAL A 187 3.26 18.47 -3.71
N GLU A 188 2.93 19.70 -4.02
CA GLU A 188 2.56 20.72 -3.06
C GLU A 188 1.05 20.65 -2.76
N GLN A 189 0.68 20.64 -1.48
CA GLN A 189 -0.70 20.56 -1.03
C GLN A 189 -1.20 21.86 -0.39
N ASP A 190 -0.32 22.82 -0.20
CA ASP A 190 -0.65 24.14 0.33
C ASP A 190 -1.06 25.09 -0.81
N ALA A 191 -2.37 25.30 -0.97
CA ALA A 191 -2.92 26.13 -2.03
C ALA A 191 -2.39 27.59 -2.01
N SER A 192 -1.91 28.09 -0.86
CA SER A 192 -1.36 29.44 -0.76
C SER A 192 -0.03 29.64 -1.50
N LYS A 193 0.63 28.53 -1.88
CA LYS A 193 1.91 28.55 -2.60
C LYS A 193 1.78 28.36 -4.11
N GLY A 194 0.56 28.15 -4.63
CA GLY A 194 0.35 27.71 -6.01
C GLY A 194 0.60 26.20 -6.14
N LEU A 195 -0.45 25.40 -6.33
CA LEU A 195 -0.37 23.95 -6.29
C LEU A 195 0.48 23.40 -7.44
N VAL A 196 0.28 23.91 -8.65
CA VAL A 196 1.00 23.46 -9.87
C VAL A 196 2.43 24.00 -9.88
N GLU A 197 2.60 25.30 -9.68
CA GLU A 197 3.91 26.00 -9.81
C GLU A 197 4.91 25.56 -8.73
N SER A 198 4.42 25.12 -7.58
CA SER A 198 5.25 24.66 -6.46
C SER A 198 5.41 23.12 -6.40
N SER A 199 4.83 22.40 -7.37
CA SER A 199 4.99 20.96 -7.51
C SER A 199 6.01 20.63 -8.60
N SER A 200 6.88 19.68 -8.32
CA SER A 200 7.90 19.20 -9.26
C SER A 200 7.42 18.03 -10.12
N ILE A 201 6.20 17.56 -9.93
CA ILE A 201 5.57 16.50 -10.73
C ILE A 201 5.43 16.95 -12.19
N ASN A 202 5.71 16.06 -13.14
CA ASN A 202 5.75 16.40 -14.57
C ASN A 202 4.39 16.22 -15.27
N PHE A 203 3.30 16.55 -14.57
CA PHE A 203 1.94 16.56 -15.13
C PHE A 203 1.57 17.89 -15.80
N TYR A 204 2.36 18.92 -15.54
CA TYR A 204 2.19 20.27 -16.02
C TYR A 204 3.52 20.78 -16.58
N ALA A 205 3.47 21.49 -17.71
CA ALA A 205 4.66 22.18 -18.19
C ALA A 205 5.06 23.30 -17.21
N PRO A 206 6.35 23.65 -17.09
CA PRO A 206 6.84 24.59 -16.07
C PRO A 206 6.23 26.00 -16.13
N ASP A 207 5.63 26.37 -17.24
CA ASP A 207 5.02 27.66 -17.49
C ASP A 207 3.48 27.67 -17.32
N VAL A 208 2.89 26.52 -16.92
CA VAL A 208 1.45 26.40 -16.60
C VAL A 208 1.24 26.79 -15.15
N THR A 209 0.24 27.65 -14.88
CA THR A 209 -0.13 28.03 -13.52
C THR A 209 -1.33 27.24 -12.98
N THR A 210 -1.50 27.27 -11.67
CA THR A 210 -2.66 26.64 -11.00
C THR A 210 -3.98 27.15 -11.54
N GLU A 211 -4.11 28.48 -11.70
CA GLU A 211 -5.33 29.13 -12.20
C GLU A 211 -5.63 28.73 -13.66
N GLU A 212 -4.59 28.68 -14.52
CA GLU A 212 -4.74 28.26 -15.91
C GLU A 212 -5.20 26.81 -16.01
N ALA A 213 -4.59 25.91 -15.24
CA ALA A 213 -4.94 24.50 -15.22
C ALA A 213 -6.38 24.27 -14.74
N ILE A 214 -6.80 24.93 -13.65
CA ILE A 214 -8.16 24.86 -13.15
C ILE A 214 -9.15 25.39 -14.19
N ALA A 215 -8.91 26.56 -14.76
CA ALA A 215 -9.79 27.15 -15.77
C ALA A 215 -9.93 26.24 -17.01
N TYR A 216 -8.84 25.59 -17.43
CA TYR A 216 -8.88 24.64 -18.52
C TYR A 216 -9.77 23.45 -18.20
N TYR A 217 -9.56 22.76 -17.07
CA TYR A 217 -10.35 21.59 -16.72
C TYR A 217 -11.82 21.94 -16.46
N GLU A 218 -12.11 23.09 -15.85
CA GLU A 218 -13.49 23.58 -15.72
C GLU A 218 -14.16 23.81 -17.08
N SER A 219 -13.41 24.25 -18.10
CA SER A 219 -13.94 24.51 -19.42
C SER A 219 -14.34 23.25 -20.21
N ILE A 220 -13.71 22.11 -19.91
CA ILE A 220 -13.96 20.82 -20.54
C ILE A 220 -14.69 19.81 -19.64
N ALA A 221 -15.14 20.24 -18.46
CA ALA A 221 -15.80 19.39 -17.49
C ALA A 221 -17.07 18.72 -18.07
N ASP A 222 -17.17 17.41 -17.93
CA ASP A 222 -18.34 16.63 -18.34
C ASP A 222 -19.36 16.53 -17.19
N SER A 223 -20.48 17.22 -17.35
CA SER A 223 -21.61 17.21 -16.39
C SER A 223 -22.67 16.13 -16.71
N SER A 224 -22.39 15.20 -17.60
CA SER A 224 -23.29 14.11 -17.94
C SER A 224 -23.51 13.14 -16.77
N ARG A 225 -24.44 12.19 -16.95
CA ARG A 225 -24.64 11.10 -15.96
C ARG A 225 -23.54 10.04 -15.99
N THR A 226 -22.71 10.04 -17.03
CA THR A 226 -21.60 9.10 -17.27
C THR A 226 -20.34 9.90 -17.63
N PRO A 227 -19.85 10.75 -16.71
CA PRO A 227 -18.77 11.69 -17.01
C PRO A 227 -17.48 10.94 -17.38
N VAL A 228 -16.78 11.48 -18.37
CA VAL A 228 -15.43 11.03 -18.72
C VAL A 228 -14.44 11.64 -17.73
N GLU A 229 -13.45 10.86 -17.33
CA GLU A 229 -12.36 11.27 -16.41
C GLU A 229 -11.35 12.12 -17.19
N ILE A 230 -11.64 13.41 -17.38
CA ILE A 230 -10.79 14.35 -18.11
C ILE A 230 -9.41 14.47 -17.49
N GLY A 231 -8.38 14.69 -18.30
CA GLY A 231 -7.00 14.90 -17.85
C GLY A 231 -6.25 13.64 -17.40
N LEU A 232 -6.92 12.49 -17.26
CA LEU A 232 -6.35 11.29 -16.63
C LEU A 232 -5.05 10.82 -17.29
N ASN A 233 -4.95 10.90 -18.60
CA ASN A 233 -3.81 10.42 -19.40
C ASN A 233 -3.16 11.50 -20.24
N SER A 234 -2.95 12.69 -19.67
CA SER A 234 -2.35 13.80 -20.39
C SER A 234 -1.49 14.68 -19.48
N ARG A 235 -0.54 15.38 -20.08
CA ARG A 235 0.17 16.49 -19.49
C ARG A 235 -0.39 17.79 -20.05
N LEU A 236 -0.62 18.80 -19.20
CA LEU A 236 -0.97 20.13 -19.66
C LEU A 236 0.28 20.93 -20.10
N VAL A 237 0.20 21.51 -21.26
CA VAL A 237 1.27 22.35 -21.84
C VAL A 237 0.69 23.61 -22.44
N LYS A 238 1.52 24.64 -22.68
CA LYS A 238 1.16 25.78 -23.52
C LYS A 238 1.63 25.56 -24.96
N ASN A 239 0.71 25.75 -25.90
CA ASN A 239 1.06 25.72 -27.31
C ASN A 239 1.78 27.03 -27.74
N ALA A 240 2.21 27.10 -28.99
CA ALA A 240 2.93 28.25 -29.51
C ALA A 240 2.15 29.58 -29.45
N ALA A 241 0.84 29.54 -29.29
CA ALA A 241 0.00 30.72 -29.11
C ALA A 241 -0.22 31.08 -27.64
N GLY A 242 0.36 30.34 -26.70
CA GLY A 242 0.20 30.50 -25.24
C GLY A 242 -1.10 29.92 -24.69
N ALA A 243 -1.89 29.19 -25.45
CA ALA A 243 -3.10 28.55 -24.98
C ALA A 243 -2.78 27.20 -24.35
N ILE A 244 -3.50 26.84 -23.27
CA ILE A 244 -3.38 25.53 -22.63
C ILE A 244 -3.96 24.45 -23.55
N GLU A 245 -3.23 23.34 -23.68
CA GLU A 245 -3.66 22.14 -24.39
C GLU A 245 -3.17 20.88 -23.70
N GLU A 246 -3.87 19.77 -23.92
CA GLU A 246 -3.46 18.45 -23.44
C GLU A 246 -2.45 17.80 -24.40
N GLN A 247 -1.41 17.24 -23.83
CA GLN A 247 -0.46 16.35 -24.50
C GLN A 247 -0.76 14.90 -24.07
N PRO A 248 -1.55 14.13 -24.84
CA PRO A 248 -2.04 12.85 -24.37
C PRO A 248 -0.96 11.77 -24.36
N TYR A 249 -1.03 10.89 -23.38
CA TYR A 249 -0.24 9.68 -23.24
C TYR A 249 -0.82 8.59 -24.14
N ARG A 250 -0.20 8.38 -25.28
CA ARG A 250 -0.65 7.39 -26.27
C ARG A 250 0.47 6.98 -27.22
N VAL A 251 0.26 5.91 -27.95
CA VAL A 251 1.15 5.52 -29.07
C VAL A 251 1.27 6.67 -30.08
N GLY A 252 2.49 7.03 -30.41
CA GLY A 252 2.79 8.17 -31.28
C GLY A 252 2.55 9.55 -30.63
N GLY A 253 2.25 9.60 -29.34
CA GLY A 253 2.21 10.81 -28.51
C GLY A 253 3.26 10.76 -27.41
N LEU A 254 3.01 11.48 -26.29
CA LEU A 254 3.89 11.41 -25.13
C LEU A 254 3.91 9.97 -24.60
N TYR A 255 5.09 9.48 -24.23
CA TYR A 255 5.38 8.09 -23.81
C TYR A 255 5.15 7.03 -24.89
N GLY A 256 5.02 7.44 -26.17
CA GLY A 256 4.64 6.57 -27.29
C GLY A 256 5.52 5.33 -27.43
N SER A 257 6.85 5.47 -27.31
CA SER A 257 7.79 4.35 -27.47
C SER A 257 7.65 3.26 -26.39
N ALA A 258 7.35 3.63 -25.14
CA ALA A 258 7.05 2.69 -24.07
C ALA A 258 5.67 2.07 -24.27
N LEU A 259 4.65 2.87 -24.61
CA LEU A 259 3.29 2.41 -24.85
C LEU A 259 3.17 1.46 -26.06
N GLU A 260 4.02 1.61 -27.08
CA GLU A 260 4.12 0.62 -28.17
C GLU A 260 4.53 -0.77 -27.66
N LYS A 261 5.44 -0.84 -26.67
CA LYS A 261 5.84 -2.11 -26.05
C LYS A 261 4.75 -2.66 -25.14
N VAL A 262 4.08 -1.79 -24.38
CA VAL A 262 2.90 -2.18 -23.59
C VAL A 262 1.83 -2.81 -24.50
N VAL A 263 1.46 -2.14 -25.58
CA VAL A 263 0.47 -2.63 -26.57
C VAL A 263 0.91 -3.95 -27.22
N TYR A 264 2.20 -4.10 -27.54
CA TYR A 264 2.72 -5.36 -28.07
C TYR A 264 2.47 -6.53 -27.08
N TRP A 265 2.85 -6.36 -25.82
CA TRP A 265 2.70 -7.41 -24.82
C TRP A 265 1.25 -7.69 -24.42
N LEU A 266 0.39 -6.67 -24.41
CA LEU A 266 -1.06 -6.88 -24.23
C LEU A 266 -1.66 -7.67 -25.41
N GLY A 267 -1.17 -7.42 -26.63
CA GLY A 267 -1.55 -8.21 -27.82
C GLY A 267 -1.13 -9.68 -27.71
N GLU A 268 0.08 -9.94 -27.18
CA GLU A 268 0.53 -11.31 -26.88
C GLU A 268 -0.33 -11.93 -25.75
N ALA A 269 -0.70 -11.16 -24.72
CA ALA A 269 -1.55 -11.65 -23.62
C ALA A 269 -2.93 -12.12 -24.11
N ILE A 270 -3.54 -11.48 -25.11
CA ILE A 270 -4.84 -11.88 -25.67
C ILE A 270 -4.83 -13.34 -26.16
N GLN A 271 -3.69 -13.84 -26.67
CA GLN A 271 -3.58 -15.21 -27.15
C GLN A 271 -3.73 -16.25 -26.03
N TYR A 272 -3.50 -15.84 -24.77
CA TYR A 272 -3.57 -16.68 -23.59
C TYR A 272 -4.74 -16.31 -22.66
N ALA A 273 -5.62 -15.39 -23.09
CA ALA A 273 -6.78 -14.96 -22.30
C ALA A 273 -7.64 -16.17 -21.90
N GLU A 274 -8.08 -16.20 -20.65
CA GLU A 274 -8.80 -17.33 -20.07
C GLU A 274 -10.26 -17.42 -20.57
N ASN A 275 -10.80 -16.28 -21.01
CA ASN A 275 -12.17 -16.22 -21.49
C ASN A 275 -12.37 -15.01 -22.44
N PRO A 276 -13.48 -14.98 -23.21
CA PRO A 276 -13.76 -13.89 -24.16
C PRO A 276 -13.91 -12.51 -23.52
N LYS A 277 -14.36 -12.41 -22.24
CA LYS A 277 -14.52 -11.13 -21.54
C LYS A 277 -13.15 -10.52 -21.28
N GLN A 278 -12.20 -11.33 -20.82
CA GLN A 278 -10.82 -10.90 -20.57
C GLN A 278 -10.15 -10.45 -21.88
N ALA A 279 -10.29 -11.24 -22.95
CA ALA A 279 -9.77 -10.86 -24.27
C ALA A 279 -10.37 -9.51 -24.77
N THR A 280 -11.66 -9.28 -24.53
CA THR A 280 -12.32 -8.01 -24.88
C THR A 280 -11.78 -6.85 -24.05
N ALA A 281 -11.61 -7.02 -22.74
CA ALA A 281 -11.06 -5.99 -21.87
C ALA A 281 -9.62 -5.63 -22.29
N LEU A 282 -8.76 -6.63 -22.57
CA LEU A 282 -7.39 -6.41 -23.08
C LEU A 282 -7.41 -5.66 -24.42
N GLN A 283 -8.32 -6.00 -25.34
CA GLN A 283 -8.42 -5.27 -26.60
C GLN A 283 -8.83 -3.80 -26.42
N ASN A 284 -9.78 -3.52 -25.51
CA ASN A 284 -10.19 -2.15 -25.22
C ASN A 284 -9.04 -1.35 -24.60
N LEU A 285 -8.22 -1.96 -23.73
CA LEU A 285 -7.03 -1.34 -23.18
C LEU A 285 -5.98 -1.03 -24.27
N ILE A 286 -5.77 -1.93 -25.22
CA ILE A 286 -4.91 -1.70 -26.40
C ILE A 286 -5.41 -0.51 -27.21
N ASP A 287 -6.71 -0.46 -27.48
CA ASP A 287 -7.31 0.61 -28.29
C ASP A 287 -7.24 1.96 -27.56
N TYR A 288 -7.39 1.96 -26.22
CA TYR A 288 -7.13 3.12 -25.38
C TYR A 288 -5.69 3.63 -25.50
N TYR A 289 -4.68 2.77 -25.34
CA TYR A 289 -3.29 3.18 -25.47
C TYR A 289 -2.92 3.65 -26.87
N ARG A 290 -3.55 3.11 -27.91
CA ARG A 290 -3.32 3.55 -29.29
C ARG A 290 -3.88 4.95 -29.57
N THR A 291 -5.02 5.27 -29.01
CA THR A 291 -5.75 6.51 -29.33
C THR A 291 -5.62 7.60 -28.28
N GLY A 292 -5.46 7.23 -27.01
CA GLY A 292 -5.56 8.14 -25.86
C GLY A 292 -7.03 8.50 -25.50
N ASP A 293 -8.02 7.85 -26.11
CA ASP A 293 -9.44 8.18 -25.93
C ASP A 293 -9.96 7.63 -24.58
N LEU A 294 -10.33 8.52 -23.68
CA LEU A 294 -10.86 8.18 -22.35
C LEU A 294 -12.23 7.48 -22.39
N ALA A 295 -12.98 7.58 -23.48
CA ALA A 295 -14.19 6.75 -23.64
C ALA A 295 -13.83 5.26 -23.80
N LEU A 296 -12.70 4.94 -24.43
CA LEU A 296 -12.18 3.57 -24.51
C LEU A 296 -11.64 3.09 -23.16
N TRP A 297 -11.07 3.99 -22.35
CA TRP A 297 -10.70 3.69 -20.96
C TRP A 297 -11.92 3.30 -20.12
N GLN A 298 -13.03 4.05 -20.23
CA GLN A 298 -14.29 3.67 -19.57
C GLN A 298 -14.80 2.32 -20.05
N LEU A 299 -14.76 2.08 -21.36
CA LEU A 299 -15.20 0.80 -21.93
C LEU A 299 -14.34 -0.37 -21.44
N TYR A 300 -13.01 -0.16 -21.34
CA TYR A 300 -12.09 -1.11 -20.73
C TYR A 300 -12.53 -1.41 -19.29
N ASN A 301 -12.70 -0.40 -18.44
CA ASN A 301 -13.09 -0.56 -17.05
C ASN A 301 -14.41 -1.33 -16.88
N ILE A 302 -15.43 -1.01 -17.69
CA ILE A 302 -16.72 -1.71 -17.68
C ILE A 302 -16.56 -3.19 -18.03
N ASN A 303 -15.75 -3.53 -19.03
CA ASN A 303 -15.53 -4.91 -19.44
C ASN A 303 -14.63 -5.67 -18.49
N TRP A 304 -13.61 -4.99 -17.91
CA TRP A 304 -12.74 -5.57 -16.89
C TRP A 304 -13.50 -5.94 -15.61
N VAL A 305 -14.41 -5.08 -15.13
CA VAL A 305 -15.25 -5.38 -13.95
C VAL A 305 -16.15 -6.60 -14.19
N LYS A 306 -16.62 -6.82 -15.43
CA LYS A 306 -17.47 -7.97 -15.79
C LYS A 306 -16.72 -9.30 -15.90
N ASP A 307 -15.40 -9.27 -16.00
CA ASP A 307 -14.56 -10.46 -16.00
C ASP A 307 -14.26 -10.90 -14.57
N THR A 308 -15.05 -11.83 -14.07
CA THR A 308 -14.96 -12.36 -12.68
C THR A 308 -14.61 -13.85 -12.64
N GLU A 309 -14.40 -14.47 -13.80
CA GLU A 309 -14.24 -15.93 -13.92
C GLU A 309 -12.77 -16.37 -14.02
N GLY A 310 -11.86 -15.44 -14.37
CA GLY A 310 -10.45 -15.71 -14.55
C GLY A 310 -9.73 -16.02 -13.23
N VAL A 311 -8.65 -16.80 -13.33
CA VAL A 311 -7.67 -17.02 -12.27
C VAL A 311 -6.62 -15.92 -12.26
N VAL A 312 -6.30 -15.39 -13.44
CA VAL A 312 -5.35 -14.29 -13.64
C VAL A 312 -6.12 -13.00 -13.83
N ASP A 313 -5.76 -11.97 -13.09
CA ASP A 313 -6.30 -10.62 -13.24
C ASP A 313 -5.17 -9.59 -13.24
N TYR A 314 -5.47 -8.35 -13.64
CA TYR A 314 -4.44 -7.34 -13.81
C TYR A 314 -5.00 -5.93 -13.66
N ILE A 315 -4.13 -5.02 -13.26
CA ILE A 315 -4.29 -3.58 -13.34
C ILE A 315 -3.20 -3.09 -14.28
N ASN A 316 -3.55 -2.25 -15.24
CA ASN A 316 -2.56 -1.60 -16.10
C ASN A 316 -3.19 -0.34 -16.70
N GLY A 317 -2.61 0.82 -16.42
CA GLY A 317 -3.18 2.08 -16.87
C GLY A 317 -2.55 3.30 -16.22
N PHE A 318 -3.18 4.45 -16.48
CA PHE A 318 -3.02 5.67 -15.69
C PHE A 318 -4.17 5.68 -14.69
N VAL A 319 -3.89 5.40 -13.40
CA VAL A 319 -4.93 4.94 -12.46
C VAL A 319 -5.13 5.91 -11.31
N GLU A 320 -4.12 6.08 -10.46
CA GLU A 320 -4.24 6.85 -9.24
C GLU A 320 -3.84 8.31 -9.44
N VAL A 321 -4.67 9.23 -8.93
CA VAL A 321 -4.52 10.68 -9.16
C VAL A 321 -3.96 11.44 -7.95
N TYR A 322 -3.59 10.76 -6.87
CA TYR A 322 -3.11 11.43 -5.65
C TYR A 322 -1.73 12.09 -5.81
N ASN A 323 -0.96 11.74 -6.84
CA ASN A 323 0.28 12.42 -7.19
C ASN A 323 0.03 13.73 -7.95
N ASP A 324 -1.18 13.98 -8.45
CA ASP A 324 -1.53 15.25 -9.07
C ASP A 324 -2.04 16.25 -8.01
N PRO A 325 -1.44 17.44 -7.87
CA PRO A 325 -1.90 18.45 -6.91
C PRO A 325 -3.34 18.94 -7.15
N LEU A 326 -3.87 18.76 -8.37
CA LEU A 326 -5.25 19.08 -8.74
C LEU A 326 -6.16 17.84 -8.84
N GLY A 327 -5.58 16.62 -8.83
CA GLY A 327 -6.33 15.35 -8.82
C GLY A 327 -6.93 14.93 -10.16
N TYR A 328 -6.35 15.34 -11.29
CA TYR A 328 -6.82 14.96 -12.63
C TYR A 328 -5.96 13.86 -13.27
N THR A 329 -4.64 14.03 -13.28
CA THR A 329 -3.74 13.15 -14.02
C THR A 329 -3.40 11.89 -13.25
N GLY A 330 -3.54 10.74 -13.89
CA GLY A 330 -3.23 9.43 -13.34
C GLY A 330 -1.75 9.06 -13.46
N SER A 331 -1.19 8.48 -12.41
CA SER A 331 0.12 7.82 -12.42
C SER A 331 0.05 6.51 -13.19
N TYR A 332 1.11 6.16 -13.93
CA TYR A 332 1.22 4.84 -14.55
C TYR A 332 1.39 3.76 -13.49
N GLU A 333 0.53 2.75 -13.54
CA GLU A 333 0.52 1.64 -12.59
C GLU A 333 0.25 0.32 -13.31
N SER A 334 0.91 -0.75 -12.83
CA SER A 334 0.60 -2.11 -13.23
C SER A 334 0.77 -3.07 -12.07
N ILE A 335 -0.25 -3.91 -11.84
CA ILE A 335 -0.23 -5.04 -10.90
C ILE A 335 -0.77 -6.25 -11.64
N VAL A 336 -0.01 -7.34 -11.66
CA VAL A 336 -0.45 -8.64 -12.18
C VAL A 336 -0.67 -9.57 -11.03
N GLN A 337 -1.82 -10.19 -10.96
CA GLN A 337 -2.25 -10.97 -9.80
C GLN A 337 -2.90 -12.29 -10.21
N ILE A 338 -2.80 -13.28 -9.34
CA ILE A 338 -3.46 -14.57 -9.47
C ILE A 338 -4.38 -14.82 -8.28
N LYS A 339 -5.44 -15.56 -8.48
CA LYS A 339 -6.37 -15.96 -7.42
C LYS A 339 -5.61 -16.67 -6.31
N ASP A 340 -5.81 -16.24 -5.06
CA ASP A 340 -5.41 -17.03 -3.90
C ASP A 340 -6.38 -18.19 -3.74
N PHE A 341 -5.95 -19.39 -4.11
CA PHE A 341 -6.79 -20.58 -4.10
C PHE A 341 -7.20 -21.00 -2.68
N ASP A 342 -6.31 -20.82 -1.72
CA ASP A 342 -6.55 -21.24 -0.34
C ASP A 342 -7.45 -20.24 0.38
N ALA A 343 -7.25 -18.93 0.17
CA ALA A 343 -8.16 -17.90 0.65
C ALA A 343 -9.54 -18.06 0.02
N SER A 344 -9.63 -18.30 -1.29
CA SER A 344 -10.90 -18.54 -1.99
C SER A 344 -11.65 -19.72 -1.42
N ALA A 345 -10.98 -20.85 -1.16
CA ALA A 345 -11.60 -22.02 -0.53
C ALA A 345 -12.10 -21.73 0.89
N ARG A 346 -11.36 -20.90 1.67
CA ARG A 346 -11.83 -20.43 2.99
C ARG A 346 -13.09 -19.57 2.86
N MET A 347 -13.09 -18.62 1.91
CA MET A 347 -14.24 -17.73 1.66
C MET A 347 -15.49 -18.51 1.25
N GLU A 348 -15.35 -19.50 0.35
CA GLU A 348 -16.45 -20.36 -0.08
C GLU A 348 -17.10 -21.11 1.11
N LYS A 349 -16.27 -21.64 2.02
CA LYS A 349 -16.77 -22.30 3.24
C LYS A 349 -17.50 -21.33 4.16
N LEU A 350 -16.97 -20.11 4.36
CA LEU A 350 -17.64 -19.09 5.18
C LEU A 350 -18.96 -18.65 4.56
N MET A 351 -18.98 -18.37 3.26
CA MET A 351 -20.21 -17.98 2.52
C MET A 351 -21.28 -19.06 2.59
N ALA A 352 -20.90 -20.32 2.41
CA ALA A 352 -21.83 -21.47 2.51
C ALA A 352 -22.46 -21.58 3.89
N ASN A 353 -21.84 -21.03 4.93
CA ASN A 353 -22.31 -21.04 6.33
C ASN A 353 -22.75 -19.65 6.82
N ALA A 354 -22.85 -18.63 5.97
CA ALA A 354 -23.09 -17.25 6.38
C ALA A 354 -24.38 -17.09 7.21
N GLN A 355 -25.46 -17.83 6.87
CA GLN A 355 -26.69 -17.80 7.65
C GLN A 355 -26.52 -18.42 9.03
N TRP A 356 -25.71 -19.47 9.17
CA TRP A 356 -25.41 -20.07 10.48
C TRP A 356 -24.69 -19.07 11.40
N PHE A 357 -23.73 -18.32 10.85
CA PHE A 357 -23.04 -17.25 11.60
C PHE A 357 -24.00 -16.14 11.99
N GLU A 358 -24.89 -15.69 11.08
CA GLU A 358 -25.89 -14.66 11.37
C GLU A 358 -26.85 -15.12 12.50
N ASP A 359 -27.36 -16.35 12.41
CA ASP A 359 -28.31 -16.89 13.39
C ASP A 359 -27.67 -17.11 14.76
N GLY A 360 -26.39 -17.46 14.82
CA GLY A 360 -25.60 -17.67 16.03
C GLY A 360 -25.03 -16.40 16.67
N MET A 361 -25.13 -15.26 16.00
CA MET A 361 -24.54 -14.02 16.48
C MET A 361 -25.19 -13.51 17.76
N PRO A 362 -24.43 -12.99 18.75
CA PRO A 362 -24.99 -12.53 20.03
C PRO A 362 -25.62 -11.13 19.92
N ILE A 363 -26.48 -10.93 18.93
CA ILE A 363 -27.22 -9.69 18.70
C ILE A 363 -28.73 -9.88 18.91
N LEU A 364 -29.46 -8.79 19.05
CA LEU A 364 -30.91 -8.87 19.25
C LEU A 364 -31.60 -9.50 18.02
N PRO A 365 -32.61 -10.35 18.19
CA PRO A 365 -33.27 -11.06 17.11
C PRO A 365 -33.80 -10.14 15.98
N GLN A 366 -34.31 -8.94 16.33
CA GLN A 366 -34.82 -7.96 15.36
C GLN A 366 -33.71 -7.32 14.51
N HIS A 367 -32.45 -7.45 14.91
CA HIS A 367 -31.31 -6.92 14.16
C HIS A 367 -30.64 -7.96 13.27
N ARG A 368 -31.11 -9.23 13.28
CA ARG A 368 -30.61 -10.31 12.45
C ARG A 368 -31.25 -10.29 11.06
N LYS A 369 -30.45 -10.52 10.04
CA LYS A 369 -30.92 -10.71 8.66
C LYS A 369 -31.61 -12.07 8.53
N LYS A 370 -32.81 -12.08 7.97
CA LYS A 370 -33.55 -13.32 7.66
C LYS A 370 -32.86 -14.15 6.57
N LYS A 371 -32.12 -13.48 5.70
CA LYS A 371 -31.33 -14.08 4.63
C LYS A 371 -30.06 -13.24 4.43
N VAL A 372 -28.91 -13.85 4.67
CA VAL A 372 -27.62 -13.24 4.35
C VAL A 372 -27.35 -13.42 2.87
N VAL A 373 -27.01 -12.31 2.20
CA VAL A 373 -26.50 -12.32 0.83
C VAL A 373 -25.01 -12.00 0.95
N GLY A 374 -24.16 -12.90 0.49
CA GLY A 374 -22.72 -12.77 0.61
C GLY A 374 -22.14 -11.55 -0.09
N ILE A 375 -21.14 -10.93 0.52
CA ILE A 375 -20.26 -9.98 -0.12
C ILE A 375 -19.13 -10.80 -0.75
N THR A 376 -18.82 -10.54 -2.02
CA THR A 376 -17.62 -11.10 -2.65
C THR A 376 -16.42 -10.25 -2.24
N TYR A 377 -15.56 -10.83 -1.44
CA TYR A 377 -14.23 -10.31 -1.13
C TYR A 377 -13.20 -11.25 -1.75
N ASN A 378 -12.29 -10.70 -2.54
CA ASN A 378 -11.28 -11.48 -3.23
C ASN A 378 -9.90 -11.24 -2.60
N VAL A 379 -9.22 -12.32 -2.27
CA VAL A 379 -7.79 -12.30 -1.94
C VAL A 379 -7.05 -12.81 -3.16
N VAL A 380 -6.02 -12.10 -3.52
CA VAL A 380 -5.16 -12.42 -4.67
C VAL A 380 -3.70 -12.42 -4.26
N ASN A 381 -2.87 -13.12 -5.02
CA ASN A 381 -1.42 -13.09 -4.89
C ASN A 381 -0.83 -12.29 -6.04
N VAL A 382 -0.09 -11.26 -5.72
CA VAL A 382 0.65 -10.45 -6.70
C VAL A 382 1.75 -11.32 -7.32
N ALA A 383 1.86 -11.27 -8.64
CA ALA A 383 2.89 -11.98 -9.40
C ALA A 383 3.93 -11.03 -10.01
N GLY A 384 3.58 -9.76 -10.20
CA GLY A 384 4.50 -8.72 -10.66
C GLY A 384 3.88 -7.34 -10.63
N GLU A 385 4.72 -6.31 -10.51
CA GLU A 385 4.33 -4.92 -10.33
C GLU A 385 5.24 -3.98 -11.10
N ALA A 386 4.70 -2.83 -11.48
CA ALA A 386 5.48 -1.75 -12.10
C ALA A 386 4.79 -0.39 -11.89
N GLY A 387 5.52 0.69 -12.11
CA GLY A 387 5.01 2.05 -11.97
C GLY A 387 4.77 2.42 -10.52
N ASP A 388 3.62 3.03 -10.23
CA ASP A 388 3.28 3.55 -8.90
C ASP A 388 3.15 2.45 -7.83
N ALA A 389 2.80 1.24 -8.21
CA ALA A 389 2.73 0.08 -7.32
C ALA A 389 4.10 -0.50 -6.92
N SER A 390 5.22 -0.04 -7.49
CA SER A 390 6.54 -0.67 -7.28
C SER A 390 7.64 0.39 -7.13
N PRO A 391 8.59 0.18 -6.21
CA PRO A 391 8.75 -0.91 -5.23
C PRO A 391 7.82 -0.85 -4.00
N SER A 392 7.21 0.31 -3.70
CA SER A 392 6.29 0.46 -2.55
C SER A 392 4.87 0.03 -2.96
N THR A 393 4.48 -1.17 -2.55
CA THR A 393 3.25 -1.82 -2.98
C THR A 393 2.08 -1.52 -2.04
N PRO A 394 0.86 -1.24 -2.57
CA PRO A 394 -0.35 -1.19 -1.76
C PRO A 394 -0.70 -2.57 -1.17
N ILE A 395 -1.46 -2.60 -0.09
CA ILE A 395 -1.94 -3.86 0.51
C ILE A 395 -3.29 -4.32 -0.05
N GLY A 396 -3.94 -3.46 -0.82
CA GLY A 396 -5.21 -3.74 -1.48
C GLY A 396 -5.62 -2.63 -2.42
N VAL A 397 -6.50 -2.95 -3.34
CA VAL A 397 -7.02 -2.00 -4.35
C VAL A 397 -8.52 -2.16 -4.53
N ASN A 398 -9.20 -1.05 -4.87
CA ASN A 398 -10.63 -1.04 -5.18
C ASN A 398 -10.88 -0.17 -6.43
N LEU A 399 -11.03 -0.80 -7.57
CA LEU A 399 -11.10 -0.17 -8.88
C LEU A 399 -12.38 -0.59 -9.67
N PRO A 400 -12.79 0.22 -10.65
CA PRO A 400 -12.22 1.48 -11.13
C PRO A 400 -12.51 2.66 -10.19
N ASN A 401 -11.81 3.77 -10.36
CA ASN A 401 -12.02 5.00 -9.58
C ASN A 401 -13.30 5.76 -10.00
N SER A 402 -13.85 5.49 -11.18
CA SER A 402 -15.06 6.11 -11.71
C SER A 402 -16.31 5.77 -10.89
N ASN A 403 -16.89 6.76 -10.22
CA ASN A 403 -18.07 6.58 -9.36
C ASN A 403 -19.28 6.02 -10.09
N TRP A 404 -19.57 6.49 -11.31
CA TRP A 404 -20.73 6.02 -12.05
C TRP A 404 -20.56 4.56 -12.52
N ILE A 405 -19.34 4.16 -12.90
CA ILE A 405 -19.05 2.76 -13.26
C ILE A 405 -19.24 1.87 -12.04
N ARG A 406 -18.74 2.27 -10.88
CA ARG A 406 -18.95 1.54 -9.61
C ARG A 406 -20.43 1.33 -9.30
N VAL A 407 -21.23 2.37 -9.44
CA VAL A 407 -22.67 2.33 -9.14
C VAL A 407 -23.44 1.45 -10.14
N VAL A 408 -23.12 1.52 -11.43
CA VAL A 408 -23.90 0.86 -12.51
C VAL A 408 -23.36 -0.53 -12.82
N HIS A 409 -22.06 -0.72 -12.82
CA HIS A 409 -21.39 -1.95 -13.27
C HIS A 409 -20.67 -2.71 -12.14
N GLY A 410 -20.45 -2.07 -11.00
CA GLY A 410 -19.71 -2.63 -9.87
C GLY A 410 -18.24 -2.23 -9.84
N SER A 411 -17.50 -2.85 -8.93
CA SER A 411 -16.05 -2.68 -8.77
C SER A 411 -15.40 -4.01 -8.39
N LYS A 412 -14.09 -4.12 -8.58
CA LYS A 412 -13.28 -5.19 -8.02
C LYS A 412 -12.54 -4.66 -6.81
N SER A 413 -12.82 -5.22 -5.64
CA SER A 413 -12.08 -4.97 -4.40
C SER A 413 -11.26 -6.21 -4.09
N VAL A 414 -9.96 -6.05 -3.97
CA VAL A 414 -9.03 -7.16 -3.71
C VAL A 414 -8.03 -6.80 -2.61
N SER A 415 -7.70 -7.78 -1.76
CA SER A 415 -6.56 -7.73 -0.87
C SER A 415 -5.38 -8.47 -1.51
N LEU A 416 -4.19 -7.90 -1.41
CA LEU A 416 -2.96 -8.46 -1.94
C LEU A 416 -2.32 -9.35 -0.87
N GLY A 417 -2.81 -10.59 -0.75
CA GLY A 417 -2.54 -11.47 0.38
C GLY A 417 -1.06 -11.78 0.61
N ASN A 418 -0.31 -12.10 -0.45
CA ASN A 418 1.11 -12.36 -0.34
C ASN A 418 1.95 -11.11 -0.03
N ILE A 419 1.47 -9.92 -0.39
CA ILE A 419 2.11 -8.64 -0.04
C ILE A 419 1.94 -8.37 1.45
N VAL A 420 0.71 -8.53 1.98
CA VAL A 420 0.45 -8.42 3.43
C VAL A 420 1.32 -9.42 4.21
N GLU A 421 1.35 -10.68 3.78
CA GLU A 421 2.18 -11.72 4.40
C GLU A 421 3.68 -11.34 4.39
N ALA A 422 4.17 -10.82 3.27
CA ALA A 422 5.58 -10.43 3.16
C ALA A 422 5.93 -9.26 4.09
N TYR A 423 5.05 -8.26 4.23
CA TYR A 423 5.24 -7.18 5.22
C TYR A 423 5.29 -7.71 6.65
N ASP A 424 4.40 -8.65 6.99
CA ASP A 424 4.35 -9.25 8.32
C ASP A 424 5.61 -10.07 8.61
N LYS A 425 6.03 -10.93 7.67
CA LYS A 425 7.27 -11.72 7.78
C LYS A 425 8.53 -10.86 7.87
N ALA A 426 8.61 -9.80 7.08
CA ALA A 426 9.73 -8.86 7.11
C ALA A 426 9.68 -7.89 8.30
N GLY A 427 8.57 -7.80 9.02
CA GLY A 427 8.46 -7.07 10.28
C GLY A 427 9.39 -7.63 11.36
N GLY A 428 9.79 -8.88 11.21
CA GLY A 428 10.66 -9.62 12.10
C GLY A 428 10.01 -9.94 13.44
N SER A 429 10.60 -10.89 14.18
CA SER A 429 10.14 -11.24 15.54
C SER A 429 10.38 -10.13 16.56
N GLY A 430 11.22 -9.14 16.24
CA GLY A 430 11.66 -8.12 17.19
C GLY A 430 10.54 -7.31 17.85
N LEU A 431 9.50 -6.92 17.09
CA LEU A 431 8.32 -6.26 17.68
C LEU A 431 7.49 -7.23 18.53
N LEU A 432 7.33 -8.46 18.07
CA LEU A 432 6.62 -9.49 18.83
C LEU A 432 7.37 -9.80 20.13
N GLU A 433 8.65 -10.10 20.08
CA GLU A 433 9.50 -10.39 21.25
C GLU A 433 9.55 -9.23 22.25
N GLU A 434 9.60 -7.98 21.75
CA GLU A 434 9.64 -6.80 22.60
C GLU A 434 8.33 -6.51 23.33
N PHE A 435 7.16 -6.76 22.67
CA PHE A 435 5.87 -6.34 23.18
C PHE A 435 4.95 -7.48 23.63
N ALA A 436 5.25 -8.73 23.31
CA ALA A 436 4.50 -9.89 23.81
C ALA A 436 4.66 -10.01 25.33
N ASN A 437 3.60 -10.49 25.98
CA ASN A 437 3.61 -10.66 27.44
C ASN A 437 4.62 -11.70 27.89
N ASP A 438 4.68 -12.86 27.22
CA ASP A 438 5.55 -13.96 27.59
C ASP A 438 5.92 -14.86 26.39
N ALA A 439 6.68 -15.92 26.66
CA ALA A 439 7.13 -16.88 25.66
C ALA A 439 5.98 -17.72 25.06
N GLU A 440 4.89 -17.92 25.77
CA GLU A 440 3.74 -18.65 25.23
C GLU A 440 2.98 -17.82 24.21
N GLU A 441 2.81 -16.51 24.44
CA GLU A 441 2.25 -15.59 23.46
C GLU A 441 3.10 -15.55 22.20
N VAL A 442 4.44 -15.48 22.32
CA VAL A 442 5.36 -15.54 21.18
C VAL A 442 5.16 -16.85 20.41
N ARG A 443 5.15 -17.99 21.11
CA ARG A 443 4.96 -19.31 20.51
C ARG A 443 3.61 -19.43 19.75
N LEU A 444 2.53 -18.93 20.34
CA LEU A 444 1.21 -18.92 19.70
C LEU A 444 1.20 -18.04 18.45
N ALA A 445 1.80 -16.84 18.52
CA ALA A 445 1.88 -15.93 17.38
C ALA A 445 2.73 -16.51 16.24
N GLU A 446 3.87 -17.12 16.54
CA GLU A 446 4.73 -17.76 15.53
C GLU A 446 4.04 -18.97 14.87
N ALA A 447 3.32 -19.80 15.66
CA ALA A 447 2.69 -21.01 15.14
C ALA A 447 1.37 -20.73 14.41
N HIS A 448 0.63 -19.70 14.79
CA HIS A 448 -0.76 -19.52 14.39
C HIS A 448 -1.12 -18.11 13.90
N GLY A 449 -0.26 -17.10 14.11
CA GLY A 449 -0.57 -15.69 13.84
C GLY A 449 -0.93 -15.41 12.37
N ASP A 450 -0.23 -16.03 11.42
CA ASP A 450 -0.54 -15.87 9.99
C ASP A 450 -1.97 -16.37 9.66
N LEU A 451 -2.33 -17.58 10.11
CA LEU A 451 -3.68 -18.11 9.89
C LEU A 451 -4.73 -17.31 10.66
N ALA A 452 -4.40 -16.84 11.86
CA ALA A 452 -5.27 -16.02 12.70
C ALA A 452 -5.65 -14.71 11.99
N GLY A 453 -4.68 -13.96 11.49
CA GLY A 453 -4.93 -12.74 10.72
C GLY A 453 -5.73 -12.98 9.43
N LYS A 454 -5.39 -14.04 8.68
CA LYS A 454 -6.13 -14.42 7.46
C LYS A 454 -7.59 -14.79 7.74
N LEU A 455 -7.87 -15.51 8.85
CA LEU A 455 -9.24 -15.85 9.25
C LEU A 455 -10.00 -14.67 9.84
N HIS A 456 -9.35 -13.83 10.64
CA HIS A 456 -9.94 -12.60 11.13
C HIS A 456 -10.44 -11.75 9.95
N THR A 457 -9.56 -11.46 8.98
CA THR A 457 -9.93 -10.70 7.78
C THR A 457 -11.07 -11.36 7.01
N ALA A 458 -11.02 -12.67 6.83
CA ALA A 458 -12.08 -13.40 6.13
C ALA A 458 -13.45 -13.30 6.85
N LEU A 459 -13.47 -13.43 8.16
CA LEU A 459 -14.69 -13.28 8.97
C LEU A 459 -15.18 -11.83 9.01
N HIS A 460 -14.28 -10.86 9.10
CA HIS A 460 -14.56 -9.43 9.05
C HIS A 460 -15.28 -9.07 7.76
N GLU A 461 -14.71 -9.44 6.61
CA GLU A 461 -15.23 -9.07 5.30
C GLU A 461 -16.49 -9.86 4.92
N VAL A 462 -16.44 -11.21 5.04
CA VAL A 462 -17.49 -12.07 4.52
C VAL A 462 -18.70 -12.14 5.45
N ILE A 463 -18.47 -12.20 6.77
CA ILE A 463 -19.55 -12.32 7.77
C ILE A 463 -19.82 -10.96 8.42
N GLY A 464 -18.77 -10.24 8.82
CA GLY A 464 -18.86 -8.95 9.49
C GLY A 464 -19.72 -7.97 8.69
N HIS A 465 -19.23 -7.50 7.56
CA HIS A 465 -19.96 -6.52 6.74
C HIS A 465 -21.27 -7.06 6.14
N ALA A 466 -21.40 -8.37 5.92
CA ALA A 466 -22.63 -8.96 5.39
C ALA A 466 -23.75 -9.11 6.43
N SER A 467 -23.45 -9.03 7.72
CA SER A 467 -24.38 -9.33 8.82
C SER A 467 -25.13 -8.13 9.38
N GLY A 468 -26.16 -8.42 10.18
CA GLY A 468 -26.95 -7.42 10.88
C GLY A 468 -27.79 -6.53 9.95
N MET A 469 -28.83 -5.92 10.45
CA MET A 469 -29.72 -5.04 9.68
C MET A 469 -30.15 -3.83 10.51
N LEU A 470 -30.51 -2.75 9.80
CA LEU A 470 -31.14 -1.57 10.39
C LEU A 470 -32.58 -1.87 10.81
N GLU A 471 -33.09 -1.21 11.83
CA GLU A 471 -34.50 -1.26 12.18
C GLU A 471 -35.34 -0.54 11.12
N PRO A 472 -36.60 -0.97 10.93
CA PRO A 472 -37.49 -0.35 9.94
C PRO A 472 -37.65 1.14 10.19
N GLY A 473 -37.41 1.95 9.13
CA GLY A 473 -37.52 3.42 9.18
C GLY A 473 -36.28 4.15 9.63
N VAL A 474 -35.20 3.44 10.03
CA VAL A 474 -33.91 4.06 10.31
C VAL A 474 -33.18 4.33 8.99
N ALA A 475 -32.68 5.55 8.84
CA ALA A 475 -31.93 5.96 7.66
C ALA A 475 -30.52 5.29 7.66
N GLU A 476 -29.85 5.32 6.50
CA GLU A 476 -28.48 4.82 6.34
C GLU A 476 -27.53 5.36 7.41
N THR A 477 -26.57 4.50 7.84
CA THR A 477 -25.66 4.80 8.95
C THR A 477 -24.87 6.09 8.75
N LYS A 478 -24.52 6.41 7.51
CA LYS A 478 -23.82 7.66 7.19
C LYS A 478 -24.66 8.91 7.52
N ALA A 479 -25.97 8.82 7.42
CA ALA A 479 -26.89 9.90 7.77
C ALA A 479 -27.16 9.95 9.29
N THR A 480 -27.25 8.78 9.94
CA THR A 480 -27.60 8.68 11.38
C THR A 480 -26.38 8.82 12.29
N LEU A 481 -25.28 8.13 12.02
CA LEU A 481 -24.07 8.10 12.83
C LEU A 481 -22.99 9.09 12.37
N LYS A 482 -23.17 9.70 11.19
CA LYS A 482 -22.30 10.74 10.63
C LYS A 482 -20.81 10.35 10.63
N GLU A 483 -19.94 11.15 11.26
CA GLU A 483 -18.49 10.93 11.38
C GLU A 483 -18.09 9.64 12.10
N TYR A 484 -18.98 9.06 12.90
CA TYR A 484 -18.74 7.79 13.61
C TYR A 484 -19.13 6.56 12.77
N SER A 485 -19.81 6.73 11.63
CA SER A 485 -20.36 5.65 10.82
C SER A 485 -19.32 4.62 10.42
N SER A 486 -18.19 5.06 9.87
CA SER A 486 -17.11 4.16 9.44
C SER A 486 -16.49 3.43 10.64
N THR A 487 -16.09 4.17 11.69
CA THR A 487 -15.47 3.57 12.88
C THR A 487 -16.38 2.54 13.58
N ILE A 488 -17.68 2.80 13.65
CA ILE A 488 -18.65 1.85 14.22
C ILE A 488 -18.82 0.61 13.34
N GLU A 489 -18.85 0.78 12.02
CA GLU A 489 -18.97 -0.36 11.09
C GLU A 489 -17.75 -1.27 11.11
N GLU A 490 -16.55 -0.67 11.04
CA GLU A 490 -15.29 -1.43 11.09
C GLU A 490 -15.14 -2.19 12.42
N GLY A 491 -15.42 -1.52 13.53
CA GLY A 491 -15.36 -2.20 14.84
C GLY A 491 -16.45 -3.25 15.03
N ARG A 492 -17.61 -3.10 14.39
CA ARG A 492 -18.65 -4.13 14.38
C ARG A 492 -18.20 -5.38 13.59
N ALA A 493 -17.57 -5.17 12.44
CA ALA A 493 -17.06 -6.26 11.63
C ALA A 493 -15.91 -6.99 12.33
N ASP A 494 -14.98 -6.26 12.98
CA ASP A 494 -13.94 -6.83 13.84
C ASP A 494 -14.54 -7.64 15.00
N LEU A 495 -15.57 -7.12 15.67
CA LEU A 495 -16.22 -7.83 16.78
C LEU A 495 -16.91 -9.12 16.33
N VAL A 496 -17.48 -9.16 15.13
CA VAL A 496 -18.02 -10.40 14.54
C VAL A 496 -16.89 -11.41 14.34
N ALA A 497 -15.78 -10.97 13.73
CA ALA A 497 -14.62 -11.83 13.55
C ALA A 497 -14.08 -12.35 14.88
N LEU A 498 -13.80 -11.47 15.83
CA LEU A 498 -13.29 -11.85 17.16
C LEU A 498 -14.22 -12.79 17.89
N TYR A 499 -15.53 -12.56 17.88
CA TYR A 499 -16.49 -13.45 18.55
C TYR A 499 -16.43 -14.89 18.00
N TYR A 500 -16.24 -15.03 16.67
CA TYR A 500 -16.18 -16.35 16.02
C TYR A 500 -14.79 -16.97 15.98
N MET A 501 -13.69 -16.23 16.16
CA MET A 501 -12.33 -16.79 16.16
C MET A 501 -12.11 -17.85 17.24
N MET A 502 -12.87 -17.81 18.34
CA MET A 502 -12.87 -18.83 19.40
C MET A 502 -14.06 -19.80 19.31
N ASP A 503 -14.74 -19.88 18.15
CA ASP A 503 -15.88 -20.78 17.99
C ASP A 503 -15.43 -22.14 17.41
N PRO A 504 -15.79 -23.28 18.07
CA PRO A 504 -15.48 -24.63 17.56
C PRO A 504 -15.97 -24.89 16.13
N LYS A 505 -16.93 -24.12 15.63
CA LYS A 505 -17.44 -24.24 14.26
C LYS A 505 -16.34 -24.04 13.22
N LEU A 506 -15.37 -23.17 13.46
CA LEU A 506 -14.26 -22.97 12.54
C LEU A 506 -13.36 -24.21 12.44
N VAL A 507 -13.20 -24.94 13.54
CA VAL A 507 -12.49 -26.24 13.55
C VAL A 507 -13.31 -27.30 12.80
N GLU A 508 -14.63 -27.38 13.05
CA GLU A 508 -15.55 -28.30 12.36
C GLU A 508 -15.53 -28.06 10.83
N LEU A 509 -15.48 -26.82 10.39
CA LEU A 509 -15.38 -26.46 8.97
C LEU A 509 -14.00 -26.72 8.38
N GLY A 510 -13.01 -27.11 9.20
CA GLY A 510 -11.63 -27.29 8.75
C GLY A 510 -10.98 -25.99 8.29
N LEU A 511 -11.35 -24.86 8.90
CA LEU A 511 -10.77 -23.54 8.65
C LEU A 511 -9.55 -23.28 9.55
N MET A 512 -9.50 -23.93 10.71
CA MET A 512 -8.35 -23.94 11.61
C MET A 512 -8.21 -25.31 12.29
N GLY A 513 -6.99 -25.63 12.76
CA GLY A 513 -6.69 -26.92 13.39
C GLY A 513 -7.06 -26.98 14.87
N SER A 514 -7.03 -25.86 15.58
CA SER A 514 -7.36 -25.74 17.01
C SER A 514 -7.79 -24.31 17.35
N LEU A 515 -8.33 -24.12 18.56
CA LEU A 515 -8.67 -22.80 19.11
C LEU A 515 -7.44 -21.95 19.47
N ASP A 516 -6.22 -22.50 19.39
CA ASP A 516 -4.99 -21.74 19.60
C ASP A 516 -4.82 -20.64 18.54
N VAL A 517 -5.39 -20.82 17.34
CA VAL A 517 -5.48 -19.78 16.30
C VAL A 517 -6.27 -18.56 16.82
N GLY A 518 -7.40 -18.80 17.50
CA GLY A 518 -8.20 -17.74 18.10
C GLY A 518 -7.52 -17.07 19.30
N ARG A 519 -6.74 -17.82 20.09
CA ARG A 519 -5.94 -17.26 21.19
C ARG A 519 -4.86 -16.33 20.65
N ALA A 520 -4.12 -16.77 19.63
CA ALA A 520 -3.11 -15.93 18.97
C ALA A 520 -3.70 -14.62 18.42
N GLU A 521 -4.92 -14.68 17.86
CA GLU A 521 -5.62 -13.49 17.40
C GLU A 521 -5.99 -12.54 18.55
N TYR A 522 -6.51 -13.07 19.65
CA TYR A 522 -6.92 -12.24 20.78
C TYR A 522 -5.73 -11.50 21.40
N ASP A 523 -4.61 -12.20 21.62
CA ASP A 523 -3.39 -11.59 22.13
C ASP A 523 -2.88 -10.48 21.19
N SER A 524 -2.83 -10.77 19.90
CA SER A 524 -2.41 -9.82 18.88
C SER A 524 -3.34 -8.59 18.81
N TYR A 525 -4.65 -8.80 18.81
CA TYR A 525 -5.63 -7.73 18.71
C TYR A 525 -5.58 -6.79 19.93
N ILE A 526 -5.52 -7.35 21.14
CA ILE A 526 -5.45 -6.57 22.38
C ILE A 526 -4.13 -5.81 22.47
N ARG A 527 -3.00 -6.47 22.20
CA ARG A 527 -1.67 -5.83 22.20
C ARG A 527 -1.60 -4.69 21.16
N ASN A 528 -2.11 -4.92 19.95
CA ASN A 528 -2.13 -3.91 18.91
C ASN A 528 -3.06 -2.73 19.27
N GLY A 529 -4.30 -3.01 19.67
CA GLY A 529 -5.30 -2.00 19.98
C GLY A 529 -4.96 -1.09 21.15
N MET A 530 -4.29 -1.62 22.16
CA MET A 530 -3.93 -0.87 23.37
C MET A 530 -2.53 -0.27 23.37
N MET A 531 -1.61 -0.81 22.55
CA MET A 531 -0.19 -0.42 22.63
C MET A 531 0.47 -0.26 21.26
N LEU A 532 0.62 -1.34 20.49
CA LEU A 532 1.56 -1.40 19.38
C LEU A 532 1.24 -0.42 18.25
N GLN A 533 -0.04 -0.16 17.98
CA GLN A 533 -0.45 0.82 16.97
C GLN A 533 -0.03 2.26 17.31
N LEU A 534 0.23 2.59 18.59
CA LEU A 534 0.64 3.93 19.02
C LEU A 534 1.97 4.36 18.41
N ARG A 535 2.83 3.42 18.00
CA ARG A 535 4.09 3.71 17.29
C ARG A 535 3.89 4.46 15.96
N ARG A 536 2.66 4.49 15.43
CA ARG A 536 2.30 5.17 14.18
C ARG A 536 1.88 6.63 14.39
N LEU A 537 1.76 7.06 15.63
CA LEU A 537 1.31 8.39 16.01
C LEU A 537 2.49 9.25 16.44
N GLU A 538 2.44 10.53 16.08
CA GLU A 538 3.33 11.52 16.67
C GLU A 538 2.98 11.74 18.14
N MET A 539 4.01 12.04 18.95
CA MET A 539 3.80 12.25 20.39
C MET A 539 2.77 13.36 20.67
N GLY A 540 1.74 13.01 21.43
CA GLY A 540 0.65 13.92 21.79
C GLY A 540 -0.50 13.97 20.78
N ALA A 541 -0.44 13.25 19.66
CA ALA A 541 -1.56 13.12 18.71
C ALA A 541 -2.68 12.25 19.26
N ASP A 542 -3.92 12.60 18.94
CA ASP A 542 -5.10 11.74 19.13
C ASP A 542 -5.17 10.70 17.99
N ILE A 543 -5.91 9.61 18.22
CA ILE A 543 -6.17 8.61 17.18
C ILE A 543 -7.26 9.16 16.26
N GLU A 544 -6.97 9.30 14.96
CA GLU A 544 -7.91 9.84 13.97
C GLU A 544 -8.41 8.79 12.97
N GLU A 545 -7.55 7.83 12.59
CA GLU A 545 -7.84 6.81 11.58
C GLU A 545 -8.86 5.79 12.10
N ALA A 546 -9.85 5.41 11.27
CA ALA A 546 -11.00 4.60 11.68
C ALA A 546 -10.64 3.22 12.23
N HIS A 547 -9.70 2.50 11.57
CA HIS A 547 -9.26 1.19 12.03
C HIS A 547 -8.39 1.25 13.30
N MET A 548 -7.64 2.32 13.51
CA MET A 548 -6.92 2.52 14.76
C MET A 548 -7.91 2.85 15.91
N ARG A 549 -8.94 3.68 15.63
CA ARG A 549 -10.00 3.96 16.59
C ARG A 549 -10.76 2.71 16.98
N ASN A 550 -11.14 1.87 16.01
CA ASN A 550 -11.92 0.67 16.34
C ASN A 550 -11.12 -0.32 17.19
N ARG A 551 -9.87 -0.59 16.85
CA ARG A 551 -9.00 -1.46 17.68
C ARG A 551 -8.82 -0.89 19.08
N ALA A 552 -8.66 0.43 19.21
CA ALA A 552 -8.51 1.08 20.50
C ALA A 552 -9.78 0.92 21.36
N TRP A 553 -10.97 1.34 20.85
CA TRP A 553 -12.18 1.29 21.68
C TRP A 553 -12.65 -0.13 21.97
N VAL A 554 -12.49 -1.11 21.07
CA VAL A 554 -12.78 -2.52 21.35
C VAL A 554 -11.90 -3.02 22.47
N SER A 555 -10.59 -2.84 22.36
CA SER A 555 -9.62 -3.33 23.34
C SER A 555 -9.75 -2.64 24.70
N GLN A 556 -9.86 -1.31 24.73
CA GLN A 556 -9.99 -0.53 25.97
C GLN A 556 -11.31 -0.83 26.71
N TRP A 557 -12.43 -0.96 25.97
CA TRP A 557 -13.70 -1.31 26.55
C TRP A 557 -13.65 -2.71 27.20
N CYS A 558 -13.10 -3.69 26.51
CA CYS A 558 -12.95 -5.06 27.05
C CYS A 558 -12.01 -5.08 28.25
N PHE A 559 -10.92 -4.31 28.21
CA PHE A 559 -10.01 -4.17 29.36
C PHE A 559 -10.74 -3.60 30.56
N GLU A 560 -11.49 -2.49 30.41
CA GLU A 560 -12.25 -1.87 31.53
C GLU A 560 -13.32 -2.82 32.09
N LYS A 561 -14.14 -3.42 31.22
CA LYS A 561 -15.24 -4.30 31.65
C LYS A 561 -14.76 -5.63 32.21
N GLY A 562 -13.64 -6.13 31.74
CA GLY A 562 -13.00 -7.36 32.22
C GLY A 562 -12.10 -7.18 33.44
N GLN A 563 -11.84 -5.95 33.88
CA GLN A 563 -10.83 -5.64 34.91
C GLN A 563 -11.14 -6.34 36.26
N ALA A 564 -12.39 -6.30 36.72
CA ALA A 564 -12.77 -6.88 37.99
C ALA A 564 -12.61 -8.42 38.03
N ALA A 565 -12.72 -9.08 36.87
CA ALA A 565 -12.52 -10.51 36.70
C ALA A 565 -11.08 -10.89 36.30
N GLY A 566 -10.22 -9.91 36.06
CA GLY A 566 -8.84 -10.13 35.62
C GLY A 566 -8.74 -10.78 34.23
N VAL A 567 -9.69 -10.48 33.34
CA VAL A 567 -9.74 -11.07 31.98
C VAL A 567 -8.53 -10.65 31.16
N ILE A 568 -8.20 -9.35 31.18
CA ILE A 568 -6.97 -8.77 30.62
C ILE A 568 -6.27 -8.06 31.76
N VAL A 569 -4.99 -8.33 31.94
CA VAL A 569 -4.17 -7.71 32.99
C VAL A 569 -3.08 -6.86 32.35
N ARG A 570 -2.93 -5.63 32.86
CA ARG A 570 -1.80 -4.78 32.54
C ARG A 570 -0.72 -4.96 33.58
N GLU A 571 0.44 -5.45 33.20
CA GLU A 571 1.58 -5.64 34.06
C GLU A 571 2.72 -4.69 33.69
N VAL A 572 3.52 -4.30 34.69
CA VAL A 572 4.75 -3.55 34.46
C VAL A 572 5.90 -4.37 34.99
N ARG A 573 6.81 -4.79 34.11
CA ARG A 573 8.03 -5.55 34.42
C ARG A 573 9.23 -4.80 33.88
N ASP A 574 10.22 -4.55 34.73
CA ASP A 574 11.44 -3.83 34.37
C ASP A 574 11.18 -2.48 33.69
N GLY A 575 10.13 -1.76 34.12
CA GLY A 575 9.73 -0.48 33.57
C GLY A 575 9.04 -0.54 32.21
N LYS A 576 8.70 -1.74 31.71
CA LYS A 576 7.97 -1.98 30.46
C LYS A 576 6.56 -2.48 30.73
N THR A 577 5.59 -1.94 30.04
CA THR A 577 4.18 -2.35 30.10
C THR A 577 3.93 -3.56 29.19
N TYR A 578 3.16 -4.51 29.69
CA TYR A 578 2.69 -5.70 28.99
C TYR A 578 1.19 -5.89 29.22
N LEU A 579 0.55 -6.60 28.29
CA LEU A 579 -0.88 -6.97 28.36
C LEU A 579 -0.98 -8.50 28.33
N ASP A 580 -1.66 -9.06 29.30
CA ASP A 580 -1.82 -10.50 29.50
C ASP A 580 -3.30 -10.87 29.40
N VAL A 581 -3.70 -11.65 28.41
CA VAL A 581 -5.05 -12.19 28.25
C VAL A 581 -5.14 -13.50 29.05
N ARG A 582 -5.71 -13.43 30.24
CA ARG A 582 -5.80 -14.58 31.16
C ARG A 582 -6.99 -15.48 30.98
N ASP A 583 -8.07 -14.95 30.44
CA ASP A 583 -9.33 -15.73 30.23
C ASP A 583 -9.92 -15.42 28.86
N TYR A 584 -9.57 -16.26 27.88
CA TYR A 584 -10.01 -16.12 26.49
C TYR A 584 -11.53 -16.34 26.32
N GLU A 585 -12.16 -17.23 27.11
CA GLU A 585 -13.59 -17.44 27.04
C GLU A 585 -14.38 -16.26 27.63
N ALA A 586 -13.92 -15.71 28.75
CA ALA A 586 -14.51 -14.49 29.29
C ALA A 586 -14.31 -13.30 28.32
N LEU A 587 -13.15 -13.19 27.65
CA LEU A 587 -12.91 -12.16 26.64
C LEU A 587 -13.83 -12.32 25.42
N ARG A 588 -14.04 -13.56 24.94
CA ARG A 588 -15.07 -13.85 23.92
C ARG A 588 -16.45 -13.36 24.34
N GLY A 589 -16.81 -13.61 25.61
CA GLY A 589 -18.06 -13.12 26.20
C GLY A 589 -18.18 -11.59 26.18
N LEU A 590 -17.09 -10.87 26.46
CA LEU A 590 -17.03 -9.40 26.38
C LEU A 590 -17.18 -8.91 24.95
N PHE A 591 -16.50 -9.53 23.98
CA PHE A 591 -16.70 -9.22 22.56
C PHE A 591 -18.14 -9.40 22.12
N GLY A 592 -18.81 -10.47 22.59
CA GLY A 592 -20.23 -10.71 22.32
C GLY A 592 -21.15 -9.62 22.91
N GLN A 593 -20.89 -9.19 24.14
CA GLN A 593 -21.66 -8.11 24.77
C GLN A 593 -21.47 -6.78 24.02
N LEU A 594 -20.24 -6.47 23.67
CA LEU A 594 -19.92 -5.25 22.93
C LEU A 594 -20.52 -5.29 21.52
N LEU A 595 -20.46 -6.44 20.82
CA LEU A 595 -21.10 -6.64 19.52
C LEU A 595 -22.60 -6.39 19.57
N GLN A 596 -23.28 -6.86 20.62
CA GLN A 596 -24.71 -6.62 20.80
C GLN A 596 -25.02 -5.13 20.90
N GLU A 597 -24.24 -4.37 21.67
CA GLU A 597 -24.44 -2.94 21.84
C GLU A 597 -24.09 -2.16 20.55
N VAL A 598 -22.99 -2.50 19.89
CA VAL A 598 -22.58 -1.84 18.65
C VAL A 598 -23.59 -2.12 17.52
N GLN A 599 -24.10 -3.35 17.42
CA GLN A 599 -25.18 -3.66 16.49
C GLN A 599 -26.47 -2.87 16.82
N ARG A 600 -26.83 -2.72 18.10
CA ARG A 600 -27.96 -1.86 18.53
C ARG A 600 -27.76 -0.42 18.07
N ILE A 601 -26.57 0.14 18.36
CA ILE A 601 -26.19 1.51 17.94
C ILE A 601 -26.39 1.69 16.45
N LYS A 602 -25.85 0.78 15.65
CA LYS A 602 -25.98 0.80 14.19
C LYS A 602 -27.44 0.66 13.76
N SER A 603 -28.16 -0.33 14.29
CA SER A 603 -29.51 -0.66 13.85
C SER A 603 -30.53 0.42 14.18
N GLN A 604 -30.34 1.17 15.25
CA GLN A 604 -31.20 2.25 15.70
C GLN A 604 -30.73 3.66 15.27
N GLY A 605 -29.51 3.75 14.71
CA GLY A 605 -28.92 5.04 14.34
C GLY A 605 -28.62 5.92 15.56
N ASP A 606 -28.23 5.31 16.71
CA ASP A 606 -27.99 6.01 17.97
C ASP A 606 -26.65 6.75 17.96
N TYR A 607 -26.67 7.98 17.44
CA TYR A 607 -25.50 8.86 17.36
C TYR A 607 -24.87 9.14 18.73
N ALA A 608 -25.68 9.34 19.76
CA ALA A 608 -25.18 9.70 21.10
C ALA A 608 -24.36 8.54 21.70
N ALA A 609 -24.85 7.31 21.57
CA ALA A 609 -24.13 6.14 22.04
C ALA A 609 -22.87 5.84 21.20
N ALA A 610 -22.93 6.04 19.85
CA ALA A 610 -21.76 5.91 18.97
C ALA A 610 -20.65 6.90 19.39
N LYS A 611 -21.02 8.16 19.58
CA LYS A 611 -20.10 9.20 20.05
C LYS A 611 -19.50 8.85 21.42
N ALA A 612 -20.31 8.46 22.39
CA ALA A 612 -19.84 8.12 23.72
C ALA A 612 -18.87 6.94 23.73
N LEU A 613 -19.12 5.92 22.89
CA LEU A 613 -18.24 4.75 22.76
C LEU A 613 -16.90 5.14 22.11
N VAL A 614 -16.93 5.80 20.96
CA VAL A 614 -15.72 6.09 20.20
C VAL A 614 -14.86 7.14 20.90
N ASP A 615 -15.46 8.25 21.34
CA ASP A 615 -14.73 9.33 22.03
C ASP A 615 -14.23 8.90 23.41
N GLY A 616 -14.98 8.01 24.08
CA GLY A 616 -14.63 7.52 25.40
C GLY A 616 -13.45 6.53 25.41
N TYR A 617 -13.31 5.73 24.36
CA TYR A 617 -12.35 4.63 24.34
C TYR A 617 -11.39 4.63 23.13
N GLY A 618 -11.71 5.31 22.03
CA GLY A 618 -11.03 5.14 20.75
C GLY A 618 -10.18 6.33 20.30
N VAL A 619 -10.16 7.44 21.03
CA VAL A 619 -9.54 8.69 20.57
C VAL A 619 -8.31 9.06 21.38
N LYS A 620 -8.44 9.09 22.71
CA LYS A 620 -7.39 9.58 23.60
C LYS A 620 -6.33 8.55 23.90
N VAL A 621 -5.08 8.99 23.88
CA VAL A 621 -3.90 8.17 24.14
C VAL A 621 -3.29 8.54 25.50
N ASP A 622 -2.89 7.54 26.29
CA ASP A 622 -2.09 7.77 27.50
C ASP A 622 -0.68 8.25 27.10
N PRO A 623 -0.28 9.48 27.42
CA PRO A 623 1.01 10.02 26.97
C PRO A 623 2.23 9.25 27.47
N LYS A 624 2.13 8.61 28.66
CA LYS A 624 3.23 7.84 29.23
C LYS A 624 3.42 6.53 28.48
N LEU A 625 2.30 5.83 28.22
CA LEU A 625 2.33 4.61 27.43
C LEU A 625 2.77 4.89 25.98
N HIS A 626 2.34 6.00 25.40
CA HIS A 626 2.73 6.40 24.05
C HIS A 626 4.25 6.61 23.97
N GLN A 627 4.82 7.41 24.89
CA GLN A 627 6.27 7.62 24.93
C GLN A 627 7.04 6.30 25.14
N GLU A 628 6.55 5.42 26.03
CA GLU A 628 7.14 4.10 26.22
C GLU A 628 7.16 3.27 24.93
N VAL A 629 6.05 3.23 24.20
CA VAL A 629 5.96 2.49 22.94
C VAL A 629 6.91 3.06 21.88
N LEU A 630 7.00 4.38 21.76
CA LEU A 630 7.93 5.03 20.83
C LEU A 630 9.39 4.71 21.19
N ASP A 631 9.77 4.84 22.47
CA ASP A 631 11.13 4.57 22.93
C ASP A 631 11.54 3.09 22.75
N ARG A 632 10.61 2.17 22.99
CA ARG A 632 10.85 0.73 22.78
C ARG A 632 10.99 0.39 21.31
N SER A 633 10.12 0.93 20.47
CA SER A 633 10.14 0.71 19.02
C SER A 633 11.41 1.30 18.38
N ALA A 634 11.84 2.49 18.80
CA ALA A 634 13.04 3.13 18.28
C ALA A 634 14.30 2.29 18.52
N LYS A 635 14.40 1.61 19.69
CA LYS A 635 15.56 0.75 20.02
C LYS A 635 15.68 -0.48 19.13
N LEU A 636 14.62 -0.88 18.45
CA LEU A 636 14.65 -2.03 17.54
C LEU A 636 15.32 -1.68 16.20
N GLY A 637 15.45 -0.39 15.87
CA GLY A 637 16.04 0.07 14.63
C GLY A 637 15.38 -0.54 13.39
N ILE A 638 14.05 -0.67 13.40
CA ILE A 638 13.27 -1.19 12.27
C ILE A 638 12.89 -0.02 11.38
N ALA A 639 13.34 -0.05 10.12
CA ALA A 639 12.98 0.98 9.15
C ALA A 639 11.45 1.09 8.96
N PRO A 640 10.89 2.31 8.92
CA PRO A 640 9.45 2.51 8.85
C PRO A 640 8.83 2.14 7.50
N TYR A 641 9.60 2.25 6.42
CA TYR A 641 9.13 1.98 5.05
C TYR A 641 9.68 0.66 4.54
N GLY A 642 8.92 0.04 3.64
CA GLY A 642 9.33 -1.20 2.99
C GLY A 642 8.84 -1.23 1.54
N GLY A 643 9.56 -1.97 0.71
CA GLY A 643 9.16 -2.22 -0.67
C GLY A 643 9.87 -3.45 -1.21
N PHE A 644 9.50 -3.86 -2.42
CA PHE A 644 9.72 -5.20 -2.87
C PHE A 644 10.70 -5.33 -4.02
N ILE A 645 11.47 -6.42 -3.97
CA ILE A 645 12.06 -7.03 -5.17
C ILE A 645 10.98 -7.95 -5.76
N ASN A 646 10.63 -7.69 -7.02
CA ASN A 646 9.67 -8.53 -7.74
C ASN A 646 10.25 -9.91 -8.06
N PRO A 647 9.42 -10.97 -8.08
CA PRO A 647 9.79 -12.23 -8.70
C PRO A 647 10.19 -12.01 -10.17
N TRP A 648 11.17 -12.78 -10.61
CA TRP A 648 11.65 -12.71 -12.00
C TRP A 648 11.13 -13.87 -12.82
N MET A 649 10.52 -13.57 -13.96
CA MET A 649 9.90 -14.55 -14.85
C MET A 649 10.75 -14.78 -16.10
N GLU A 650 10.97 -16.05 -16.47
CA GLU A 650 11.67 -16.45 -17.68
C GLU A 650 10.79 -17.37 -18.52
N ALA A 651 10.48 -16.95 -19.75
CA ALA A 651 9.63 -17.72 -20.64
C ALA A 651 10.43 -18.68 -21.51
N THR A 652 9.99 -19.93 -21.58
CA THR A 652 10.42 -20.91 -22.59
C THR A 652 9.48 -20.81 -23.78
N ARG A 653 10.05 -20.78 -24.99
CA ARG A 653 9.29 -20.69 -26.25
C ARG A 653 9.58 -21.90 -27.16
N ASP A 654 8.59 -22.32 -27.91
CA ASP A 654 8.75 -23.30 -28.96
C ASP A 654 9.30 -22.66 -30.26
N ALA A 655 9.49 -23.49 -31.28
CA ALA A 655 10.02 -23.08 -32.58
C ALA A 655 9.11 -22.05 -33.32
N SER A 656 7.83 -21.97 -32.96
CA SER A 656 6.90 -20.95 -33.49
C SER A 656 6.92 -19.63 -32.73
N GLY A 657 7.66 -19.56 -31.62
CA GLY A 657 7.73 -18.41 -30.71
C GLY A 657 6.64 -18.42 -29.63
N LYS A 658 5.76 -19.45 -29.58
CA LYS A 658 4.73 -19.59 -28.56
C LYS A 658 5.35 -19.90 -27.20
N ILE A 659 4.88 -19.25 -26.14
CA ILE A 659 5.29 -19.55 -24.78
C ILE A 659 4.72 -20.92 -24.36
N THR A 660 5.60 -21.80 -23.92
CA THR A 660 5.27 -23.17 -23.51
C THR A 660 5.45 -23.42 -22.01
N GLY A 661 6.09 -22.50 -21.31
CA GLY A 661 6.26 -22.52 -19.87
C GLY A 661 6.92 -21.24 -19.38
N VAL A 662 6.75 -20.96 -18.10
CA VAL A 662 7.38 -19.81 -17.44
C VAL A 662 7.98 -20.27 -16.12
N THR A 663 9.28 -20.04 -15.94
CA THR A 663 9.97 -20.26 -14.69
C THR A 663 9.91 -18.99 -13.84
N LEU A 664 9.56 -19.16 -12.56
CA LEU A 664 9.52 -18.07 -11.59
C LEU A 664 10.73 -18.16 -10.67
N ASN A 665 11.53 -17.13 -10.63
CA ASN A 665 12.71 -17.00 -9.79
C ASN A 665 12.51 -15.88 -8.76
N TYR A 666 13.16 -15.99 -7.61
CA TYR A 666 13.08 -15.02 -6.52
C TYR A 666 14.45 -14.38 -6.27
N PRO A 667 14.82 -13.31 -7.00
CA PRO A 667 16.09 -12.61 -6.79
C PRO A 667 16.11 -11.96 -5.38
N ASP A 668 17.33 -11.70 -4.89
CA ASP A 668 17.58 -11.12 -3.56
C ASP A 668 18.50 -9.88 -3.61
N ASP A 669 18.86 -9.45 -4.81
CA ASP A 669 19.68 -8.26 -5.07
C ASP A 669 18.81 -7.12 -5.64
N PHE A 670 18.52 -6.13 -4.80
CA PHE A 670 17.74 -4.95 -5.19
C PHE A 670 18.45 -4.12 -6.26
N ALA A 671 19.74 -3.85 -6.06
CA ALA A 671 20.51 -3.07 -7.03
C ALA A 671 20.61 -3.79 -8.39
N GLY A 672 20.85 -5.11 -8.34
CA GLY A 672 20.87 -5.95 -9.55
C GLY A 672 19.54 -5.92 -10.29
N GLN A 673 18.39 -5.98 -9.59
CA GLN A 673 17.07 -5.88 -10.23
C GLN A 673 16.85 -4.49 -10.86
N MET A 674 17.21 -3.40 -10.17
CA MET A 674 17.04 -2.03 -10.71
C MET A 674 17.89 -1.79 -11.95
N LEU A 675 19.15 -2.24 -11.94
CA LEU A 675 20.03 -2.16 -13.12
C LEU A 675 19.51 -3.00 -14.29
N ARG A 676 19.00 -4.20 -14.01
CA ARG A 676 18.40 -5.05 -15.04
C ARG A 676 17.15 -4.41 -15.63
N TYR A 677 16.31 -3.79 -14.82
CA TYR A 677 15.15 -3.05 -15.31
C TYR A 677 15.55 -1.89 -16.21
N SER A 678 16.58 -1.13 -15.85
CA SER A 678 17.10 -0.05 -16.69
C SER A 678 17.73 -0.55 -18.00
N GLN A 679 18.28 -1.77 -18.02
CA GLN A 679 18.80 -2.39 -19.22
C GLN A 679 17.68 -2.90 -20.14
N ASP A 680 16.69 -3.62 -19.60
CA ASP A 680 15.72 -4.40 -20.36
C ASP A 680 14.46 -3.59 -20.74
N TYR A 681 14.11 -2.54 -19.95
CA TYR A 681 12.85 -1.79 -20.09
C TYR A 681 13.01 -0.28 -20.23
N HIS A 682 14.20 0.20 -20.59
CA HIS A 682 14.41 1.63 -20.88
C HIS A 682 13.97 1.94 -22.31
N PHE A 683 12.67 2.20 -22.49
CA PHE A 683 12.06 2.49 -23.79
C PHE A 683 11.77 3.98 -24.03
N LEU A 684 11.95 4.83 -23.03
CA LEU A 684 11.80 6.27 -23.15
C LEU A 684 13.14 6.95 -23.39
N PRO A 685 13.20 8.06 -24.14
CA PRO A 685 14.38 8.92 -24.12
C PRO A 685 14.57 9.50 -22.71
N ASN A 686 15.79 9.94 -22.43
CA ASN A 686 16.10 10.55 -21.12
C ASN A 686 15.41 11.93 -20.91
N GLU A 687 14.88 12.51 -21.98
CA GLU A 687 14.09 13.75 -21.98
C GLU A 687 12.83 13.54 -22.83
N ASN A 688 11.66 13.83 -22.27
CA ASN A 688 10.36 13.66 -22.92
C ASN A 688 9.56 14.96 -23.01
#